data_3152f613590b6c9b7c5b979a6230c04e
#
_entry.id   3152f613590b6c9b7c5b979a6230c04e
#
_cell.length_a   1.000
_cell.length_b   1.000
_cell.length_c   1.000
_cell.angle_alpha   90.00
_cell.angle_beta   90.00
_cell.angle_gamma   90.00
#
_symmetry.space_group_name_H-M   'P 1'
#
loop_
_entity.id
_entity.type
_entity.pdbx_description
1 polymer ?
#
loop_
_entity_poly.entity_id
_entity_poly.type
_entity_poly.pdbx_seq_one_letter_code
_entity_poly.pdbx_strand_id
1 'polypeptide(L)'
;MSDDVTEGMDEGMDDDLQERPGADLDGTTVLPIDIERELRDSFLEYSMSVIVARALPDVRDGLKPVHRRILYAMHESGLTPTKAYKKSAWTVGEVIGKYHPHGDQAVYDTMVRMAQDFSMREPLVDGHGNFGSVDGDSAAAMRYTESRLHRNAMELLRDLDKETVDFGPNYDESLKEPLVLPGRFPNLLVNGSAGIAVGMATNIPPHNLGETIDAVTMLIDNPDAEISDLMTVLPGPDFPTGATIMGREGIRDAYETGRGSLKLRGKAHVEQTSTGRQRIIVTEIPYQVNKSKLVQKIAELVREKKLTEISDLRDESDRKGMRIVIELKQNTIAQIVLNKLFKHTSLETGFGVIMLSLVDGVPHTLNLKQMLHYYIEHQKEVVTRRTRYDLRKAEERAHLLEGYIIALENIDEVIAIIKSSEDDAEARVRLIERFALTDAQTEAILEMRLRRLTGLERHKIEEELAELKTKIAWYLQVLGDIGLVLKIVKDELAEVRAKYADKRRTDIGSAGRDLDVEDLIAEEDMVVTVTQAGYVKRLPVATYRQQKRGGKGLSGVNLKENDFVEQLFIASTHDHVLFFSSKGRVYRMKVHELPVGSRHARGTAVVNLLPFEQHERIAAVITTREFGAEDYLLFATTHGMVKKTPMQAYSRVLSSGIIAINLRDNDELVAVRRIHPGDSIIMVSSAGKAITWDEAEARPMGRDTMGVKGMNIKPGERALGMEVAPEGSELFVVTERGYGKRTSVSEYPRHHRGGQGVKTIQVTAKKGELAGMKIVMPGHELMLISEEGVVIRVKAEDVSRLGRSTQGVKVMNVADSDRVSGIARVTGTKKRKPPVAEGQTTLLQGAPENVPPDDAREAEAEELVSEEFEEEE
;
A
#
# COMPACT_ATOMS: atom_id res chain seq x y z
N MET A 1 -40.35 50.00 3.24
CA MET A 1 -41.11 49.95 1.96
C MET A 1 -41.27 48.50 1.72
N SER A 2 -42.25 47.95 2.28
CA SER A 2 -43.65 47.82 1.78
C SER A 2 -43.67 46.80 0.65
N ASP A 3 -44.38 45.76 0.60
CA ASP A 3 -45.62 45.34 1.19
C ASP A 3 -45.75 43.86 0.81
N ASP A 4 -46.13 43.05 1.70
CA ASP A 4 -47.45 42.57 1.98
C ASP A 4 -48.13 41.86 0.79
N VAL A 5 -48.71 40.74 1.11
CA VAL A 5 -50.03 40.22 0.74
C VAL A 5 -50.03 38.73 0.49
N THR A 6 -50.55 38.08 1.42
CA THR A 6 -51.74 37.28 1.76
C THR A 6 -51.60 35.81 1.49
N GLU A 7 -51.77 35.09 2.56
CA GLU A 7 -52.89 34.23 2.96
C GLU A 7 -53.66 33.59 1.80
N GLY A 8 -53.57 32.26 1.79
CA GLY A 8 -54.46 31.33 1.11
C GLY A 8 -54.50 30.05 1.90
N MET A 9 -55.34 30.03 2.91
CA MET A 9 -55.91 28.81 3.49
C MET A 9 -56.43 27.94 2.36
N ASP A 10 -55.98 26.73 2.29
CA ASP A 10 -56.77 25.66 1.69
C ASP A 10 -56.98 24.59 2.76
N GLU A 11 -58.24 24.58 3.15
CA GLU A 11 -58.82 23.65 4.13
C GLU A 11 -58.76 22.24 3.61
N GLY A 12 -58.67 21.36 4.55
CA GLY A 12 -58.57 19.92 4.41
C GLY A 12 -59.60 19.33 3.46
N MET A 13 -59.09 18.36 2.73
CA MET A 13 -59.83 17.20 2.35
C MET A 13 -59.26 16.02 3.13
N ASP A 14 -59.79 15.81 4.34
CA ASP A 14 -59.88 14.48 4.94
C ASP A 14 -60.70 13.63 3.97
N ASP A 15 -60.02 12.98 3.05
CA ASP A 15 -60.56 11.83 2.34
C ASP A 15 -60.49 10.64 3.28
N ASP A 16 -61.53 10.56 4.14
CA ASP A 16 -61.98 9.31 4.76
C ASP A 16 -62.28 8.31 3.63
N LEU A 17 -61.26 7.67 3.09
CA LEU A 17 -61.41 6.45 2.33
C LEU A 17 -61.86 5.36 3.34
N GLN A 18 -63.16 5.32 3.58
CA GLN A 18 -63.82 4.14 4.17
C GLN A 18 -63.36 2.92 3.40
N GLU A 19 -62.51 2.13 4.04
CA GLU A 19 -62.11 0.79 3.63
C GLU A 19 -63.37 -0.01 3.37
N ARG A 20 -63.71 -0.25 2.12
CA ARG A 20 -64.71 -1.27 1.75
C ARG A 20 -64.03 -2.61 1.94
N PRO A 21 -64.52 -3.51 2.80
CA PRO A 21 -64.02 -4.88 2.91
C PRO A 21 -64.10 -5.54 1.53
N GLY A 22 -62.99 -6.03 1.04
CA GLY A 22 -62.89 -6.81 -0.20
C GLY A 22 -63.75 -8.06 -0.09
N ALA A 23 -64.38 -8.46 -1.17
CA ALA A 23 -65.25 -9.61 -1.25
C ALA A 23 -64.57 -10.89 -0.77
N ASP A 24 -65.22 -11.60 0.14
CA ASP A 24 -64.78 -12.91 0.62
C ASP A 24 -64.58 -13.89 -0.55
N LEU A 25 -63.37 -14.32 -0.78
CA LEU A 25 -63.04 -15.55 -1.50
C LEU A 25 -62.63 -16.58 -0.48
N ASP A 26 -63.45 -17.59 -0.25
CA ASP A 26 -63.18 -18.69 0.68
C ASP A 26 -63.12 -18.34 2.20
N GLY A 27 -63.86 -17.36 2.69
CA GLY A 27 -63.93 -17.09 4.14
C GLY A 27 -62.72 -16.42 4.73
N THR A 28 -61.82 -15.92 3.89
CA THR A 28 -60.67 -15.13 4.30
C THR A 28 -60.86 -13.66 3.99
N THR A 29 -60.78 -12.80 5.01
CA THR A 29 -60.80 -11.33 4.84
C THR A 29 -59.51 -10.85 4.22
N VAL A 30 -59.57 -10.37 2.96
CA VAL A 30 -58.41 -9.75 2.32
C VAL A 30 -58.36 -8.27 2.71
N LEU A 31 -57.35 -7.91 3.46
CA LEU A 31 -57.01 -6.53 3.82
C LEU A 31 -56.10 -5.93 2.75
N PRO A 32 -56.41 -4.75 2.18
CA PRO A 32 -55.48 -4.08 1.29
C PRO A 32 -54.27 -3.60 2.07
N ILE A 33 -53.09 -3.99 1.63
CA ILE A 33 -51.80 -3.56 2.20
C ILE A 33 -51.15 -2.61 1.21
N ASP A 34 -50.75 -1.43 1.66
CA ASP A 34 -49.92 -0.52 0.89
C ASP A 34 -48.51 -1.10 0.77
N ILE A 35 -48.13 -1.49 -0.43
CA ILE A 35 -46.84 -2.13 -0.71
C ILE A 35 -45.66 -1.22 -0.41
N GLU A 36 -45.77 0.09 -0.58
CA GLU A 36 -44.67 1.04 -0.30
C GLU A 36 -44.43 1.15 1.20
N ARG A 37 -45.51 1.17 1.98
CA ARG A 37 -45.44 1.21 3.43
C ARG A 37 -44.88 -0.10 3.98
N GLU A 38 -45.39 -1.23 3.53
CA GLU A 38 -44.94 -2.56 3.96
C GLU A 38 -43.44 -2.79 3.60
N LEU A 39 -43.05 -2.43 2.38
CA LEU A 39 -41.65 -2.52 1.99
C LEU A 39 -40.75 -1.60 2.83
N ARG A 40 -41.22 -0.38 3.16
CA ARG A 40 -40.46 0.55 4.01
C ARG A 40 -40.30 0.01 5.41
N ASP A 41 -41.37 -0.47 6.02
CA ASP A 41 -41.36 -0.97 7.40
C ASP A 41 -40.53 -2.26 7.50
N SER A 42 -40.73 -3.21 6.60
CA SER A 42 -39.92 -4.45 6.52
C SER A 42 -38.43 -4.17 6.24
N PHE A 43 -38.11 -3.19 5.36
CA PHE A 43 -36.72 -2.84 5.10
C PHE A 43 -36.05 -2.15 6.30
N LEU A 44 -36.81 -1.33 7.04
CA LEU A 44 -36.32 -0.69 8.25
C LEU A 44 -36.03 -1.73 9.32
N GLU A 45 -36.98 -2.65 9.58
CA GLU A 45 -36.82 -3.74 10.55
C GLU A 45 -35.64 -4.65 10.19
N TYR A 46 -35.54 -5.07 8.93
CA TYR A 46 -34.40 -5.84 8.44
C TYR A 46 -33.08 -5.08 8.63
N SER A 47 -33.03 -3.80 8.28
CA SER A 47 -31.85 -2.96 8.41
C SER A 47 -31.41 -2.84 9.88
N MET A 48 -32.37 -2.59 10.77
CA MET A 48 -32.09 -2.53 12.21
C MET A 48 -31.57 -3.88 12.74
N SER A 49 -32.21 -4.98 12.35
CA SER A 49 -31.77 -6.33 12.73
C SER A 49 -30.33 -6.61 12.26
N VAL A 50 -30.00 -6.27 11.02
CA VAL A 50 -28.63 -6.46 10.46
C VAL A 50 -27.62 -5.59 11.20
N ILE A 51 -27.97 -4.37 11.59
CA ILE A 51 -27.07 -3.45 12.28
C ILE A 51 -26.82 -3.95 13.71
N VAL A 52 -27.89 -4.16 14.50
CA VAL A 52 -27.81 -4.41 15.94
C VAL A 52 -27.55 -5.89 16.26
N ALA A 53 -28.20 -6.79 15.53
CA ALA A 53 -28.20 -8.23 15.89
C ALA A 53 -27.30 -9.11 15.01
N ARG A 54 -26.49 -8.53 14.07
CA ARG A 54 -25.68 -9.35 13.16
C ARG A 54 -24.28 -8.82 12.87
N ALA A 55 -24.17 -7.61 12.32
CA ALA A 55 -22.95 -7.16 11.62
C ALA A 55 -21.97 -6.40 12.52
N LEU A 56 -22.47 -5.62 13.48
CA LEU A 56 -21.64 -4.74 14.30
C LEU A 56 -21.32 -5.36 15.66
N PRO A 57 -20.11 -5.13 16.19
CA PRO A 57 -19.72 -5.56 17.52
C PRO A 57 -20.23 -4.58 18.59
N ASP A 58 -20.49 -5.07 19.79
CA ASP A 58 -20.70 -4.24 20.98
C ASP A 58 -19.35 -3.66 21.44
N VAL A 59 -19.33 -2.40 21.83
CA VAL A 59 -18.08 -1.71 22.24
C VAL A 59 -17.48 -2.32 23.50
N ARG A 60 -18.30 -2.89 24.38
CA ARG A 60 -17.92 -3.41 25.70
C ARG A 60 -17.14 -4.71 25.62
N ASP A 61 -17.62 -5.71 24.87
CA ASP A 61 -16.97 -7.02 24.73
C ASP A 61 -16.35 -7.30 23.37
N GLY A 62 -16.59 -6.42 22.39
CA GLY A 62 -16.03 -6.54 21.03
C GLY A 62 -16.61 -7.67 20.22
N LEU A 63 -17.72 -8.26 20.62
CA LEU A 63 -18.30 -9.44 20.01
C LEU A 63 -19.58 -9.10 19.24
N LYS A 64 -19.78 -9.81 18.14
CA LYS A 64 -21.09 -9.89 17.48
C LYS A 64 -21.93 -10.94 18.19
N PRO A 65 -23.27 -10.91 18.05
CA PRO A 65 -24.13 -11.89 18.70
C PRO A 65 -23.74 -13.34 18.45
N VAL A 66 -23.38 -13.70 17.21
CA VAL A 66 -22.97 -15.07 16.87
C VAL A 66 -21.69 -15.50 17.61
N HIS A 67 -20.67 -14.62 17.75
CA HIS A 67 -19.46 -14.92 18.50
C HIS A 67 -19.77 -15.16 19.98
N ARG A 68 -20.57 -14.28 20.57
CA ARG A 68 -20.97 -14.35 21.99
C ARG A 68 -21.74 -15.64 22.27
N ARG A 69 -22.68 -16.01 21.40
CA ARG A 69 -23.48 -17.24 21.53
C ARG A 69 -22.62 -18.49 21.39
N ILE A 70 -21.63 -18.53 20.52
CA ILE A 70 -20.68 -19.65 20.40
C ILE A 70 -19.90 -19.83 21.71
N LEU A 71 -19.28 -18.74 22.20
CA LEU A 71 -18.48 -18.79 23.42
C LEU A 71 -19.33 -19.18 24.63
N TYR A 72 -20.53 -18.62 24.74
CA TYR A 72 -21.47 -18.94 25.82
C TYR A 72 -21.93 -20.41 25.77
N ALA A 73 -22.33 -20.91 24.61
CA ALA A 73 -22.74 -22.32 24.47
C ALA A 73 -21.60 -23.30 24.81
N MET A 74 -20.36 -22.96 24.42
CA MET A 74 -19.19 -23.77 24.79
C MET A 74 -18.91 -23.71 26.29
N HIS A 75 -19.14 -22.57 26.95
CA HIS A 75 -18.97 -22.38 28.38
C HIS A 75 -20.01 -23.19 29.15
N GLU A 76 -21.29 -23.04 28.87
CA GLU A 76 -22.39 -23.80 29.48
C GLU A 76 -22.20 -25.31 29.36
N SER A 77 -21.64 -25.73 28.21
CA SER A 77 -21.34 -27.15 27.97
C SER A 77 -20.07 -27.63 28.68
N GLY A 78 -19.38 -26.77 29.41
CA GLY A 78 -18.16 -27.09 30.14
C GLY A 78 -16.95 -27.42 29.26
N LEU A 79 -16.90 -26.93 28.04
CA LEU A 79 -15.78 -27.11 27.08
C LEU A 79 -14.60 -26.21 27.40
N THR A 80 -14.10 -26.30 28.63
CA THR A 80 -12.96 -25.49 29.09
C THR A 80 -11.64 -25.97 28.50
N PRO A 81 -10.56 -25.15 28.50
CA PRO A 81 -9.24 -25.51 27.93
C PRO A 81 -8.60 -26.78 28.54
N THR A 82 -9.02 -27.16 29.74
CA THR A 82 -8.51 -28.35 30.45
C THR A 82 -9.29 -29.63 30.14
N LYS A 83 -10.42 -29.53 29.47
CA LYS A 83 -11.27 -30.67 29.10
C LYS A 83 -10.86 -31.21 27.71
N ALA A 84 -11.34 -32.43 27.43
CA ALA A 84 -11.15 -33.04 26.10
C ALA A 84 -11.89 -32.23 25.02
N TYR A 85 -11.33 -32.25 23.80
CA TYR A 85 -12.01 -31.69 22.64
C TYR A 85 -13.31 -32.43 22.34
N LYS A 86 -14.29 -31.71 21.79
CA LYS A 86 -15.50 -32.27 21.18
C LYS A 86 -15.56 -31.94 19.70
N LYS A 87 -16.28 -32.80 18.94
CA LYS A 87 -16.52 -32.55 17.53
C LYS A 87 -17.14 -31.16 17.31
N SER A 88 -16.63 -30.39 16.35
CA SER A 88 -17.16 -29.06 16.05
C SER A 88 -18.64 -29.08 15.69
N ALA A 89 -19.09 -30.12 15.01
CA ALA A 89 -20.51 -30.33 14.71
C ALA A 89 -21.40 -30.38 15.97
N TRP A 90 -20.88 -30.89 17.09
CA TRP A 90 -21.62 -30.91 18.38
C TRP A 90 -21.79 -29.46 18.88
N THR A 91 -20.74 -28.67 18.91
CA THR A 91 -20.79 -27.27 19.33
C THR A 91 -21.74 -26.45 18.43
N VAL A 92 -21.64 -26.63 17.09
CA VAL A 92 -22.52 -25.96 16.13
C VAL A 92 -24.00 -26.32 16.40
N GLY A 93 -24.29 -27.61 16.65
CA GLY A 93 -25.64 -28.07 16.98
C GLY A 93 -26.21 -27.43 18.26
N GLU A 94 -25.40 -27.33 19.32
CA GLU A 94 -25.78 -26.66 20.60
C GLU A 94 -26.09 -25.16 20.36
N VAL A 95 -25.27 -24.47 19.58
CA VAL A 95 -25.46 -23.06 19.27
C VAL A 95 -26.75 -22.82 18.51
N ILE A 96 -26.99 -23.60 17.44
CA ILE A 96 -28.17 -23.42 16.57
C ILE A 96 -29.44 -23.80 17.33
N GLY A 97 -29.41 -24.92 18.07
CA GLY A 97 -30.58 -25.41 18.78
C GLY A 97 -31.02 -24.54 19.93
N LYS A 98 -30.07 -23.83 20.58
CA LYS A 98 -30.36 -23.08 21.83
C LYS A 98 -30.38 -21.57 21.65
N TYR A 99 -29.54 -21.00 20.78
CA TYR A 99 -29.28 -19.55 20.81
C TYR A 99 -29.33 -18.87 19.46
N HIS A 100 -28.94 -19.55 18.34
CA HIS A 100 -28.73 -18.88 17.06
C HIS A 100 -29.38 -19.63 15.89
N PRO A 101 -30.67 -19.39 15.59
CA PRO A 101 -31.47 -20.14 14.61
C PRO A 101 -31.12 -19.76 13.17
N HIS A 102 -29.85 -19.91 12.77
CA HIS A 102 -29.35 -19.63 11.43
C HIS A 102 -28.60 -20.85 10.85
N GLY A 103 -28.12 -20.76 9.62
CA GLY A 103 -27.43 -21.86 8.95
C GLY A 103 -26.17 -22.36 9.69
N ASP A 104 -26.02 -23.68 9.77
CA ASP A 104 -24.90 -24.36 10.44
C ASP A 104 -23.53 -23.96 9.90
N GLN A 105 -23.41 -23.76 8.61
CA GLN A 105 -22.17 -23.34 7.98
C GLN A 105 -21.72 -21.95 8.46
N ALA A 106 -22.65 -21.00 8.66
CA ALA A 106 -22.32 -19.66 9.14
C ALA A 106 -21.76 -19.68 10.56
N VAL A 107 -22.35 -20.51 11.45
CA VAL A 107 -21.85 -20.73 12.80
C VAL A 107 -20.50 -21.41 12.80
N TYR A 108 -20.34 -22.45 11.97
CA TYR A 108 -19.08 -23.17 11.83
C TYR A 108 -17.95 -22.28 11.31
N ASP A 109 -18.17 -21.53 10.24
CA ASP A 109 -17.17 -20.62 9.65
C ASP A 109 -16.77 -19.52 10.65
N THR A 110 -17.70 -19.05 11.48
CA THR A 110 -17.40 -18.10 12.56
C THR A 110 -16.51 -18.74 13.61
N MET A 111 -16.83 -19.95 14.05
CA MET A 111 -16.02 -20.71 15.02
C MET A 111 -14.62 -20.99 14.46
N VAL A 112 -14.53 -21.37 13.19
CA VAL A 112 -13.26 -21.57 12.48
C VAL A 112 -12.41 -20.32 12.54
N ARG A 113 -12.97 -19.15 12.23
CA ARG A 113 -12.23 -17.87 12.31
C ARG A 113 -11.69 -17.58 13.71
N MET A 114 -12.48 -17.87 14.75
CA MET A 114 -12.05 -17.68 16.13
C MET A 114 -10.91 -18.63 16.56
N ALA A 115 -10.65 -19.69 15.79
CA ALA A 115 -9.56 -20.64 16.04
C ALA A 115 -8.30 -20.36 15.19
N GLN A 116 -8.39 -19.49 14.17
CA GLN A 116 -7.28 -19.20 13.25
C GLN A 116 -6.33 -18.16 13.84
N ASP A 117 -5.08 -18.53 14.04
CA ASP A 117 -4.00 -17.66 14.56
C ASP A 117 -3.53 -16.58 13.57
N PHE A 118 -3.86 -16.75 12.29
CA PHE A 118 -3.64 -15.75 11.23
C PHE A 118 -4.84 -14.80 11.02
N SER A 119 -5.98 -15.09 11.64
CA SER A 119 -7.20 -14.26 11.59
C SER A 119 -7.42 -13.47 12.88
N MET A 120 -7.13 -14.09 14.03
CA MET A 120 -7.30 -13.52 15.36
C MET A 120 -5.95 -13.22 15.98
N ARG A 121 -5.80 -12.03 16.57
CA ARG A 121 -4.58 -11.68 17.31
C ARG A 121 -4.44 -12.50 18.57
N GLU A 122 -5.57 -12.72 19.26
CA GLU A 122 -5.72 -13.62 20.40
C GLU A 122 -6.87 -14.60 20.10
N PRO A 123 -6.58 -15.84 19.69
CA PRO A 123 -7.61 -16.85 19.41
C PRO A 123 -8.53 -17.08 20.61
N LEU A 124 -9.83 -17.32 20.34
CA LEU A 124 -10.85 -17.57 21.35
C LEU A 124 -11.32 -19.03 21.37
N VAL A 125 -11.07 -19.76 20.28
CA VAL A 125 -11.36 -21.19 20.16
C VAL A 125 -10.05 -21.94 19.99
N ASP A 126 -9.88 -23.05 20.69
CA ASP A 126 -8.79 -24.00 20.54
C ASP A 126 -9.28 -25.14 19.63
N GLY A 127 -8.74 -25.18 18.40
CA GLY A 127 -9.14 -26.11 17.35
C GLY A 127 -8.14 -27.25 17.18
N HIS A 128 -8.66 -28.47 17.01
CA HIS A 128 -7.87 -29.65 16.66
C HIS A 128 -8.33 -30.22 15.31
N GLY A 129 -7.38 -30.34 14.37
CA GLY A 129 -7.63 -30.74 12.99
C GLY A 129 -7.29 -29.61 11.99
N ASN A 130 -7.89 -29.67 10.79
CA ASN A 130 -7.68 -28.65 9.77
C ASN A 130 -8.73 -27.53 9.89
N PHE A 131 -8.30 -26.37 10.37
CA PHE A 131 -9.08 -25.12 10.47
C PHE A 131 -8.77 -24.11 9.36
N GLY A 132 -8.27 -24.59 8.21
CA GLY A 132 -7.86 -23.71 7.12
C GLY A 132 -6.41 -23.27 7.20
N SER A 133 -5.94 -22.55 6.18
CA SER A 133 -4.58 -22.05 6.09
C SER A 133 -4.51 -20.65 5.50
N VAL A 134 -3.35 -20.01 5.61
CA VAL A 134 -3.04 -18.72 4.96
C VAL A 134 -3.07 -18.84 3.42
N ASP A 135 -2.96 -20.06 2.89
CA ASP A 135 -3.11 -20.36 1.45
C ASP A 135 -4.54 -20.25 0.95
N GLY A 136 -5.49 -20.11 1.89
CA GLY A 136 -6.91 -20.03 1.57
C GLY A 136 -7.58 -21.39 1.46
N ASP A 137 -6.94 -22.45 1.96
CA ASP A 137 -7.59 -23.74 2.11
C ASP A 137 -8.76 -23.62 3.08
N SER A 138 -9.87 -24.22 2.72
CA SER A 138 -11.04 -24.28 3.59
C SER A 138 -10.79 -25.19 4.79
N ALA A 139 -11.44 -24.89 5.93
CA ALA A 139 -11.49 -25.83 7.04
C ALA A 139 -12.11 -27.16 6.60
N ALA A 140 -11.66 -28.26 7.21
CA ALA A 140 -12.30 -29.54 7.03
C ALA A 140 -13.76 -29.50 7.54
N ALA A 141 -14.65 -30.34 7.01
CA ALA A 141 -16.03 -30.38 7.47
C ALA A 141 -16.12 -30.57 9.01
N MET A 142 -17.10 -29.95 9.65
CA MET A 142 -17.26 -29.88 11.11
C MET A 142 -17.33 -31.22 11.82
N ARG A 143 -17.65 -32.32 11.09
CA ARG A 143 -17.64 -33.69 11.61
C ARG A 143 -16.23 -34.26 11.82
N TYR A 144 -15.22 -33.68 11.19
CA TYR A 144 -13.81 -34.09 11.33
C TYR A 144 -13.04 -33.26 12.32
N THR A 145 -13.32 -31.96 12.39
CA THR A 145 -12.64 -31.03 13.31
C THR A 145 -13.18 -31.18 14.73
N GLU A 146 -12.36 -30.79 15.69
CA GLU A 146 -12.71 -30.78 17.11
C GLU A 146 -12.36 -29.42 17.71
N SER A 147 -13.13 -28.99 18.69
CA SER A 147 -12.99 -27.67 19.31
C SER A 147 -13.25 -27.67 20.81
N ARG A 148 -12.68 -26.70 21.49
CA ARG A 148 -12.93 -26.28 22.87
C ARG A 148 -12.61 -24.82 23.02
N LEU A 149 -12.96 -24.21 24.17
CA LEU A 149 -12.58 -22.84 24.48
C LEU A 149 -11.04 -22.69 24.57
N HIS A 150 -10.55 -21.63 23.99
CA HIS A 150 -9.16 -21.24 24.22
C HIS A 150 -9.02 -20.55 25.60
N ARG A 151 -7.84 -20.58 26.19
CA ARG A 151 -7.55 -19.94 27.48
C ARG A 151 -7.91 -18.45 27.53
N ASN A 152 -7.76 -17.73 26.41
CA ASN A 152 -8.11 -16.31 26.30
C ASN A 152 -9.62 -16.09 26.41
N ALA A 153 -10.44 -16.99 25.88
CA ALA A 153 -11.89 -16.90 25.98
C ALA A 153 -12.37 -17.03 27.42
N MET A 154 -11.64 -17.76 28.28
CA MET A 154 -12.00 -17.87 29.70
C MET A 154 -11.92 -16.52 30.42
N GLU A 155 -11.05 -15.62 29.99
CA GLU A 155 -10.97 -14.26 30.55
C GLU A 155 -12.15 -13.37 30.09
N LEU A 156 -12.77 -13.67 28.94
CA LEU A 156 -13.99 -12.98 28.50
C LEU A 156 -15.24 -13.46 29.25
N LEU A 157 -15.26 -14.73 29.67
CA LEU A 157 -16.40 -15.41 30.30
C LEU A 157 -16.31 -15.43 31.83
N ARG A 158 -15.21 -14.95 32.41
CA ARG A 158 -14.97 -15.03 33.86
C ARG A 158 -16.00 -14.24 34.63
N ASP A 159 -16.44 -14.83 35.78
CA ASP A 159 -17.43 -14.26 36.67
C ASP A 159 -18.84 -14.05 36.05
N LEU A 160 -19.14 -14.74 34.92
CA LEU A 160 -20.44 -14.67 34.24
C LEU A 160 -21.59 -15.19 35.16
N ASP A 161 -21.27 -16.14 36.04
CA ASP A 161 -22.17 -16.73 37.03
C ASP A 161 -22.48 -15.82 38.23
N LYS A 162 -21.82 -14.65 38.32
CA LYS A 162 -21.97 -13.70 39.45
C LYS A 162 -22.84 -12.48 39.11
N GLU A 163 -23.77 -12.63 38.18
CA GLU A 163 -24.71 -11.55 37.80
C GLU A 163 -24.01 -10.27 37.32
N THR A 164 -22.82 -10.40 36.75
CA THR A 164 -21.99 -9.28 36.33
C THR A 164 -22.52 -8.54 35.09
N VAL A 165 -23.33 -9.21 34.32
CA VAL A 165 -23.95 -8.71 33.08
C VAL A 165 -25.42 -9.08 33.02
N ASP A 166 -26.15 -8.41 32.11
CA ASP A 166 -27.58 -8.70 31.93
C ASP A 166 -27.77 -9.88 30.96
N PHE A 167 -28.81 -10.66 31.26
CA PHE A 167 -29.27 -11.77 30.45
C PHE A 167 -30.63 -11.44 29.84
N GLY A 168 -30.76 -11.68 28.54
CA GLY A 168 -32.03 -11.62 27.80
C GLY A 168 -32.56 -13.02 27.47
N PRO A 169 -33.79 -13.10 26.96
CA PRO A 169 -34.32 -14.36 26.43
C PRO A 169 -33.57 -14.73 25.13
N ASN A 170 -33.46 -16.02 24.85
CA ASN A 170 -33.05 -16.52 23.56
C ASN A 170 -34.19 -16.35 22.52
N TYR A 171 -34.00 -16.84 21.31
CA TYR A 171 -34.94 -16.65 20.20
C TYR A 171 -36.34 -17.25 20.39
N ASP A 172 -36.48 -18.28 21.22
CA ASP A 172 -37.74 -18.96 21.54
C ASP A 172 -38.22 -18.74 22.99
N GLU A 173 -37.57 -17.84 23.73
CA GLU A 173 -37.81 -17.48 25.12
C GLU A 173 -37.67 -18.65 26.12
N SER A 174 -37.19 -19.82 25.69
CA SER A 174 -37.02 -21.01 26.55
C SER A 174 -35.80 -20.92 27.46
N LEU A 175 -34.77 -20.21 27.02
CA LEU A 175 -33.49 -20.06 27.73
C LEU A 175 -33.10 -18.57 27.82
N LYS A 176 -32.06 -18.32 28.59
CA LYS A 176 -31.47 -17.01 28.71
C LYS A 176 -30.06 -17.01 28.11
N GLU A 177 -29.69 -15.92 27.47
CA GLU A 177 -28.35 -15.69 26.96
C GLU A 177 -27.79 -14.34 27.45
N PRO A 178 -26.45 -14.20 27.61
CA PRO A 178 -25.88 -12.92 28.02
C PRO A 178 -25.96 -11.90 26.88
N LEU A 179 -26.41 -10.69 27.20
CA LEU A 179 -26.45 -9.59 26.25
C LEU A 179 -25.05 -9.05 25.91
N VAL A 180 -24.12 -9.18 26.85
CA VAL A 180 -22.72 -8.82 26.77
C VAL A 180 -21.90 -9.74 27.64
N LEU A 181 -20.61 -9.97 27.35
CA LEU A 181 -19.72 -10.73 28.25
C LEU A 181 -18.96 -9.80 29.20
N PRO A 182 -18.53 -10.28 30.39
CA PRO A 182 -17.76 -9.50 31.35
C PRO A 182 -16.44 -8.94 30.79
N GLY A 183 -15.71 -9.70 29.96
CA GLY A 183 -14.59 -9.25 29.15
C GLY A 183 -13.42 -8.64 29.93
N ARG A 184 -12.57 -9.41 30.61
CA ARG A 184 -11.44 -8.92 31.42
C ARG A 184 -10.30 -8.29 30.62
N PHE A 185 -10.40 -8.23 29.30
CA PHE A 185 -9.48 -7.48 28.43
C PHE A 185 -10.25 -6.80 27.28
N PRO A 186 -9.77 -5.70 26.73
CA PRO A 186 -10.48 -4.91 25.71
C PRO A 186 -10.47 -5.62 24.34
N ASN A 187 -11.27 -6.68 24.21
CA ASN A 187 -11.28 -7.59 23.08
C ASN A 187 -11.59 -6.88 21.74
N LEU A 188 -12.42 -5.83 21.75
CA LEU A 188 -12.71 -5.07 20.54
C LEU A 188 -11.44 -4.50 19.87
N LEU A 189 -10.53 -3.96 20.66
CA LEU A 189 -9.26 -3.44 20.14
C LEU A 189 -8.25 -4.56 19.92
N VAL A 190 -8.15 -5.53 20.83
CA VAL A 190 -7.16 -6.61 20.74
C VAL A 190 -7.38 -7.48 19.50
N ASN A 191 -8.59 -7.94 19.26
CA ASN A 191 -8.89 -8.82 18.12
C ASN A 191 -9.45 -8.07 16.90
N GLY A 192 -9.89 -6.82 17.09
CA GLY A 192 -10.56 -6.08 16.04
C GLY A 192 -11.92 -6.67 15.67
N SER A 193 -12.56 -6.07 14.68
CA SER A 193 -13.81 -6.59 14.11
C SER A 193 -14.00 -6.05 12.69
N ALA A 194 -14.50 -6.86 11.78
CA ALA A 194 -14.90 -6.45 10.44
C ALA A 194 -16.33 -6.90 10.15
N GLY A 195 -17.17 -6.01 9.61
CA GLY A 195 -18.56 -6.31 9.29
C GLY A 195 -19.16 -5.31 8.32
N ILE A 196 -20.12 -5.79 7.54
CA ILE A 196 -20.87 -4.98 6.57
C ILE A 196 -22.35 -5.03 6.98
N ALA A 197 -22.88 -3.87 7.34
CA ALA A 197 -24.29 -3.69 7.65
C ALA A 197 -24.98 -2.90 6.53
N VAL A 198 -26.27 -2.62 6.68
CA VAL A 198 -27.00 -1.77 5.74
C VAL A 198 -26.59 -0.32 5.91
N GLY A 199 -26.04 0.29 4.86
CA GLY A 199 -25.61 1.69 4.86
C GLY A 199 -24.32 2.00 5.63
N MET A 200 -23.71 1.02 6.32
CA MET A 200 -22.49 1.23 7.10
C MET A 200 -21.64 -0.02 7.19
N ALA A 201 -20.35 0.15 7.50
CA ALA A 201 -19.42 -0.94 7.69
C ALA A 201 -18.50 -0.64 8.87
N THR A 202 -18.03 -1.68 9.53
CA THR A 202 -16.96 -1.61 10.54
C THR A 202 -15.74 -2.39 10.06
N ASN A 203 -14.55 -1.85 10.35
CA ASN A 203 -13.28 -2.52 10.09
C ASN A 203 -12.24 -2.03 11.10
N ILE A 204 -12.29 -2.59 12.29
CA ILE A 204 -11.43 -2.25 13.43
C ILE A 204 -10.21 -3.16 13.36
N PRO A 205 -8.99 -2.61 13.27
CA PRO A 205 -7.78 -3.43 13.22
C PRO A 205 -7.45 -4.04 14.59
N PRO A 206 -6.81 -5.21 14.63
CA PRO A 206 -6.31 -5.80 15.86
C PRO A 206 -5.11 -5.04 16.43
N HIS A 207 -4.91 -5.17 17.78
CA HIS A 207 -3.83 -4.50 18.50
C HIS A 207 -3.13 -5.48 19.45
N ASN A 208 -1.93 -5.12 19.89
CA ASN A 208 -1.21 -5.88 20.90
C ASN A 208 -1.91 -5.82 22.25
N LEU A 209 -2.09 -6.98 22.89
CA LEU A 209 -2.79 -7.10 24.19
C LEU A 209 -2.09 -6.27 25.27
N GLY A 210 -0.76 -6.39 25.39
CA GLY A 210 0.01 -5.68 26.41
C GLY A 210 -0.10 -4.17 26.26
N GLU A 211 0.10 -3.66 25.03
CA GLU A 211 0.02 -2.23 24.71
C GLU A 211 -1.40 -1.67 24.93
N THR A 212 -2.42 -2.46 24.60
CA THR A 212 -3.82 -2.04 24.81
C THR A 212 -4.16 -1.95 26.30
N ILE A 213 -3.67 -2.89 27.11
CA ILE A 213 -3.81 -2.85 28.56
C ILE A 213 -3.06 -1.65 29.16
N ASP A 214 -1.86 -1.36 28.67
CA ASP A 214 -1.07 -0.19 29.09
C ASP A 214 -1.83 1.12 28.78
N ALA A 215 -2.49 1.21 27.61
CA ALA A 215 -3.33 2.34 27.25
C ALA A 215 -4.57 2.50 28.13
N VAL A 216 -5.26 1.39 28.47
CA VAL A 216 -6.37 1.39 29.44
C VAL A 216 -5.88 1.88 30.81
N THR A 217 -4.75 1.36 31.28
CA THR A 217 -4.16 1.73 32.57
C THR A 217 -3.79 3.21 32.61
N MET A 218 -3.18 3.71 31.55
CA MET A 218 -2.84 5.15 31.42
C MET A 218 -4.09 6.02 31.49
N LEU A 219 -5.18 5.62 30.80
CA LEU A 219 -6.44 6.38 30.81
C LEU A 219 -7.13 6.35 32.17
N ILE A 220 -7.02 5.25 32.93
CA ILE A 220 -7.52 5.16 34.33
C ILE A 220 -6.73 6.12 35.22
N ASP A 221 -5.40 6.18 35.08
CA ASP A 221 -4.54 7.04 35.89
C ASP A 221 -4.65 8.53 35.51
N ASN A 222 -4.88 8.82 34.24
CA ASN A 222 -5.10 10.17 33.73
C ASN A 222 -6.30 10.20 32.77
N PRO A 223 -7.52 10.48 33.28
CA PRO A 223 -8.71 10.55 32.41
C PRO A 223 -8.66 11.65 31.35
N ASP A 224 -7.83 12.68 31.56
CA ASP A 224 -7.64 13.79 30.61
C ASP A 224 -6.58 13.51 29.54
N ALA A 225 -5.89 12.35 29.57
CA ALA A 225 -4.90 11.98 28.58
C ALA A 225 -5.42 12.17 27.16
N GLU A 226 -4.63 12.83 26.32
CA GLU A 226 -4.94 13.00 24.90
C GLU A 226 -4.58 11.75 24.10
N ILE A 227 -5.08 11.67 22.86
CA ILE A 227 -4.79 10.53 21.96
C ILE A 227 -3.29 10.45 21.66
N SER A 228 -2.60 11.59 21.57
CA SER A 228 -1.14 11.65 21.42
C SER A 228 -0.39 10.95 22.56
N ASP A 229 -0.90 11.05 23.79
CA ASP A 229 -0.29 10.41 24.95
C ASP A 229 -0.54 8.89 24.90
N LEU A 230 -1.76 8.48 24.60
CA LEU A 230 -2.11 7.07 24.40
C LEU A 230 -1.27 6.40 23.31
N MET A 231 -0.94 7.13 22.26
CA MET A 231 -0.07 6.65 21.18
C MET A 231 1.38 6.39 21.60
N THR A 232 1.82 6.86 22.76
CA THR A 232 3.16 6.55 23.29
C THR A 232 3.25 5.09 23.77
N VAL A 233 2.16 4.54 24.26
CA VAL A 233 2.07 3.15 24.76
C VAL A 233 1.35 2.21 23.78
N LEU A 234 0.44 2.72 22.95
CA LEU A 234 -0.25 2.01 21.87
C LEU A 234 0.06 2.66 20.52
N PRO A 235 1.25 2.42 19.95
CA PRO A 235 1.74 3.15 18.77
C PRO A 235 0.98 2.86 17.48
N GLY A 236 0.18 1.79 17.43
CA GLY A 236 -0.59 1.41 16.25
C GLY A 236 -1.11 -0.03 16.30
N PRO A 237 -1.88 -0.44 15.30
CA PRO A 237 -2.38 -1.81 15.15
C PRO A 237 -1.26 -2.86 15.13
N ASP A 238 -1.60 -4.09 15.53
CA ASP A 238 -0.70 -5.24 15.58
C ASP A 238 -1.39 -6.46 14.93
N PHE A 239 -1.11 -6.70 13.68
CA PHE A 239 -1.77 -7.73 12.90
C PHE A 239 -1.20 -9.13 13.19
N PRO A 240 -2.05 -10.19 13.20
CA PRO A 240 -1.62 -11.56 13.46
C PRO A 240 -0.53 -12.05 12.51
N THR A 241 -0.58 -11.63 11.24
CA THR A 241 0.37 -12.02 10.19
C THR A 241 1.65 -11.18 10.15
N GLY A 242 1.85 -10.27 11.11
CA GLY A 242 3.00 -9.38 11.15
C GLY A 242 2.93 -8.26 10.10
N ALA A 243 3.88 -8.24 9.16
CA ALA A 243 4.04 -7.21 8.15
C ALA A 243 4.48 -5.84 8.72
N THR A 244 4.54 -4.81 7.89
CA THR A 244 4.95 -3.45 8.27
C THR A 244 3.88 -2.44 7.88
N ILE A 245 3.46 -1.58 8.81
CA ILE A 245 2.63 -0.41 8.52
C ILE A 245 3.53 0.71 8.03
N MET A 246 3.24 1.25 6.84
CA MET A 246 4.03 2.30 6.22
C MET A 246 3.48 3.68 6.59
N GLY A 247 4.21 4.40 7.44
CA GLY A 247 3.82 5.73 7.93
C GLY A 247 2.92 5.68 9.17
N ARG A 248 2.84 6.84 9.86
CA ARG A 248 2.05 7.00 11.10
C ARG A 248 0.81 7.87 10.93
N GLU A 249 0.67 8.55 9.78
CA GLU A 249 -0.44 9.48 9.53
C GLU A 249 -1.79 8.76 9.57
N GLY A 250 -1.93 7.66 8.82
CA GLY A 250 -3.16 6.89 8.81
C GLY A 250 -3.53 6.26 10.15
N ILE A 251 -2.54 5.96 11.02
CA ILE A 251 -2.78 5.50 12.40
C ILE A 251 -3.36 6.66 13.22
N ARG A 252 -2.75 7.85 13.13
CA ARG A 252 -3.21 9.04 13.83
C ARG A 252 -4.64 9.39 13.44
N ASP A 253 -4.92 9.47 12.13
CA ASP A 253 -6.25 9.75 11.60
C ASP A 253 -7.28 8.76 12.15
N ALA A 254 -6.96 7.44 12.15
CA ALA A 254 -7.82 6.41 12.68
C ALA A 254 -8.12 6.58 14.17
N TYR A 255 -7.09 6.90 14.96
CA TYR A 255 -7.23 7.06 16.41
C TYR A 255 -7.93 8.36 16.81
N GLU A 256 -7.74 9.45 16.08
CA GLU A 256 -8.38 10.75 16.34
C GLU A 256 -9.82 10.81 15.84
N THR A 257 -10.12 10.25 14.68
CA THR A 257 -11.40 10.43 14.01
C THR A 257 -12.26 9.15 13.93
N GLY A 258 -11.70 8.00 14.29
CA GLY A 258 -12.31 6.70 14.06
C GLY A 258 -12.25 6.22 12.62
N ARG A 259 -11.59 6.98 11.70
CA ARG A 259 -11.42 6.63 10.29
C ARG A 259 -10.00 6.91 9.83
N GLY A 260 -9.40 5.96 9.12
CA GLY A 260 -8.05 6.10 8.60
C GLY A 260 -7.74 5.11 7.49
N SER A 261 -6.62 5.30 6.83
CA SER A 261 -6.13 4.38 5.80
C SER A 261 -4.69 3.99 6.13
N LEU A 262 -4.47 2.71 6.39
CA LEU A 262 -3.16 2.15 6.64
C LEU A 262 -2.62 1.51 5.38
N LYS A 263 -1.33 1.63 5.14
CA LYS A 263 -0.63 0.95 4.06
C LYS A 263 0.19 -0.18 4.68
N LEU A 264 -0.18 -1.42 4.39
CA LEU A 264 0.47 -2.62 4.91
C LEU A 264 1.41 -3.19 3.85
N ARG A 265 2.65 -3.45 4.23
CA ARG A 265 3.67 -4.02 3.37
C ARG A 265 4.21 -5.30 3.98
N GLY A 266 4.21 -6.41 3.21
CA GLY A 266 4.81 -7.68 3.60
C GLY A 266 6.31 -7.54 3.85
N LYS A 267 6.86 -8.37 4.74
CA LYS A 267 8.30 -8.40 5.01
C LYS A 267 9.01 -9.26 3.98
N ALA A 268 10.01 -8.67 3.35
CA ALA A 268 10.86 -9.36 2.40
C ALA A 268 12.31 -8.92 2.57
N HIS A 269 13.24 -9.84 2.34
CA HIS A 269 14.68 -9.58 2.35
C HIS A 269 15.36 -10.20 1.12
N VAL A 270 16.52 -9.70 0.80
CA VAL A 270 17.30 -10.18 -0.34
C VAL A 270 18.40 -11.11 0.16
N GLU A 271 18.46 -12.30 -0.40
CA GLU A 271 19.54 -13.25 -0.18
C GLU A 271 20.38 -13.39 -1.45
N GLN A 272 21.68 -13.65 -1.28
CA GLN A 272 22.58 -13.96 -2.38
C GLN A 272 22.92 -15.44 -2.38
N THR A 273 22.76 -16.09 -3.53
CA THR A 273 23.12 -17.50 -3.69
C THR A 273 24.64 -17.67 -3.83
N SER A 274 25.17 -18.87 -3.58
CA SER A 274 26.58 -19.22 -3.78
C SER A 274 27.08 -18.95 -5.21
N THR A 275 26.17 -18.87 -6.19
CA THR A 275 26.45 -18.55 -7.59
C THR A 275 26.43 -17.04 -7.90
N GLY A 276 26.28 -16.19 -6.89
CA GLY A 276 26.20 -14.74 -7.04
C GLY A 276 24.84 -14.19 -7.53
N ARG A 277 23.83 -15.05 -7.74
CA ARG A 277 22.48 -14.61 -8.08
C ARG A 277 21.74 -14.10 -6.85
N GLN A 278 20.90 -13.11 -7.03
CA GLN A 278 20.03 -12.62 -5.96
C GLN A 278 18.69 -13.33 -5.98
N ARG A 279 18.10 -13.52 -4.81
CA ARG A 279 16.72 -13.99 -4.63
C ARG A 279 16.04 -13.14 -3.57
N ILE A 280 14.73 -12.91 -3.76
CA ILE A 280 13.89 -12.22 -2.79
C ILE A 280 13.14 -13.29 -2.01
N ILE A 281 13.23 -13.19 -0.69
CA ILE A 281 12.52 -14.08 0.25
C ILE A 281 11.44 -13.26 0.94
N VAL A 282 10.18 -13.68 0.79
CA VAL A 282 9.05 -13.08 1.52
C VAL A 282 8.75 -13.96 2.72
N THR A 283 8.80 -13.37 3.91
CA THR A 283 8.59 -14.06 5.20
C THR A 283 7.26 -13.71 5.85
N GLU A 284 6.68 -12.56 5.52
CA GLU A 284 5.38 -12.14 6.04
C GLU A 284 4.58 -11.46 4.94
N ILE A 285 3.27 -11.69 4.91
CA ILE A 285 2.34 -11.04 3.97
C ILE A 285 1.35 -10.15 4.75
N PRO A 286 0.78 -9.13 4.10
CA PRO A 286 -0.21 -8.27 4.74
C PRO A 286 -1.42 -9.07 5.24
N TYR A 287 -2.05 -8.55 6.29
CA TYR A 287 -3.24 -9.14 6.90
C TYR A 287 -4.38 -9.31 5.88
N GLN A 288 -5.09 -10.44 5.94
CA GLN A 288 -6.18 -10.84 5.04
C GLN A 288 -5.75 -11.10 3.58
N VAL A 289 -4.47 -11.12 3.27
CA VAL A 289 -3.97 -11.53 1.96
C VAL A 289 -3.84 -13.04 1.88
N ASN A 290 -4.37 -13.62 0.81
CA ASN A 290 -4.22 -15.04 0.51
C ASN A 290 -2.87 -15.29 -0.18
N LYS A 291 -2.03 -16.16 0.41
CA LYS A 291 -0.67 -16.46 -0.07
C LYS A 291 -0.67 -17.07 -1.47
N SER A 292 -1.52 -18.06 -1.72
CA SER A 292 -1.60 -18.74 -3.03
C SER A 292 -2.02 -17.77 -4.13
N LYS A 293 -3.02 -16.90 -3.89
CA LYS A 293 -3.42 -15.86 -4.85
C LYS A 293 -2.31 -14.85 -5.12
N LEU A 294 -1.52 -14.49 -4.10
CA LEU A 294 -0.36 -13.62 -4.26
C LEU A 294 0.70 -14.28 -5.18
N VAL A 295 1.04 -15.54 -4.93
CA VAL A 295 2.01 -16.30 -5.74
C VAL A 295 1.51 -16.44 -7.18
N GLN A 296 0.23 -16.78 -7.38
CA GLN A 296 -0.40 -16.83 -8.71
C GLN A 296 -0.32 -15.48 -9.43
N LYS A 297 -0.59 -14.38 -8.75
CA LYS A 297 -0.53 -13.03 -9.33
C LYS A 297 0.89 -12.66 -9.77
N ILE A 298 1.90 -13.01 -8.98
CA ILE A 298 3.31 -12.83 -9.38
C ILE A 298 3.61 -13.63 -10.65
N ALA A 299 3.20 -14.90 -10.71
CA ALA A 299 3.40 -15.74 -11.89
C ALA A 299 2.67 -15.20 -13.14
N GLU A 300 1.46 -14.64 -13.00
CA GLU A 300 0.75 -13.96 -14.09
C GLU A 300 1.54 -12.77 -14.63
N LEU A 301 2.05 -11.88 -13.74
CA LEU A 301 2.84 -10.72 -14.14
C LEU A 301 4.14 -11.11 -14.87
N VAL A 302 4.72 -12.27 -14.53
CA VAL A 302 5.87 -12.82 -15.25
C VAL A 302 5.44 -13.28 -16.66
N ARG A 303 4.31 -13.99 -16.80
CA ARG A 303 3.77 -14.41 -18.10
C ARG A 303 3.37 -13.22 -18.98
N GLU A 304 2.79 -12.18 -18.40
CA GLU A 304 2.44 -10.92 -19.06
C GLU A 304 3.68 -10.06 -19.42
N LYS A 305 4.88 -10.52 -19.08
CA LYS A 305 6.15 -9.80 -19.30
C LYS A 305 6.24 -8.45 -18.57
N LYS A 306 5.47 -8.23 -17.52
CA LYS A 306 5.56 -7.06 -16.63
C LYS A 306 6.70 -7.19 -15.61
N LEU A 307 7.01 -8.42 -15.21
CA LEU A 307 8.11 -8.79 -14.33
C LEU A 307 9.05 -9.76 -15.08
N THR A 308 9.85 -9.22 -15.99
CA THR A 308 10.75 -10.01 -16.84
C THR A 308 12.01 -10.48 -16.11
N GLU A 309 12.30 -9.92 -14.96
CA GLU A 309 13.51 -10.12 -14.16
C GLU A 309 13.47 -11.40 -13.32
N ILE A 310 12.31 -11.96 -13.10
CA ILE A 310 12.10 -13.19 -12.32
C ILE A 310 12.45 -14.40 -13.18
N SER A 311 13.21 -15.34 -12.62
CA SER A 311 13.58 -16.60 -13.27
C SER A 311 12.76 -17.77 -12.75
N ASP A 312 12.46 -17.82 -11.44
CA ASP A 312 11.69 -18.89 -10.80
C ASP A 312 10.94 -18.38 -9.58
N LEU A 313 9.84 -19.05 -9.22
CA LEU A 313 8.97 -18.70 -8.10
C LEU A 313 8.56 -19.99 -7.39
N ARG A 314 8.89 -20.12 -6.11
CA ARG A 314 8.57 -21.28 -5.28
C ARG A 314 8.01 -20.88 -3.92
N ASP A 315 7.10 -21.69 -3.42
CA ASP A 315 6.65 -21.64 -2.04
C ASP A 315 7.39 -22.72 -1.24
N GLU A 316 8.24 -22.31 -0.32
CA GLU A 316 9.02 -23.16 0.57
C GLU A 316 8.54 -23.05 2.03
N SER A 317 7.30 -22.57 2.23
CA SER A 317 6.70 -22.43 3.57
C SER A 317 6.59 -23.78 4.27
N ASP A 318 7.01 -23.83 5.52
CA ASP A 318 6.94 -25.02 6.36
C ASP A 318 6.41 -24.69 7.77
N ARG A 319 6.50 -25.64 8.69
CA ARG A 319 6.10 -25.45 10.10
C ARG A 319 6.90 -24.39 10.84
N LYS A 320 8.06 -23.98 10.33
CA LYS A 320 8.93 -22.95 10.92
C LYS A 320 8.53 -21.55 10.50
N GLY A 321 7.73 -21.42 9.43
CA GLY A 321 7.24 -20.14 8.98
C GLY A 321 7.00 -20.05 7.47
N MET A 322 6.52 -18.90 7.05
CA MET A 322 6.28 -18.56 5.66
C MET A 322 7.61 -18.28 4.95
N ARG A 323 7.78 -18.84 3.75
CA ARG A 323 8.95 -18.61 2.90
C ARG A 323 8.57 -18.70 1.43
N ILE A 324 8.29 -17.56 0.80
CA ILE A 324 8.10 -17.48 -0.66
C ILE A 324 9.43 -17.06 -1.27
N VAL A 325 9.98 -17.86 -2.16
CA VAL A 325 11.28 -17.67 -2.81
C VAL A 325 11.07 -17.20 -4.24
N ILE A 326 11.58 -16.01 -4.57
CA ILE A 326 11.52 -15.40 -5.89
C ILE A 326 12.96 -15.30 -6.41
N GLU A 327 13.33 -16.19 -7.33
CA GLU A 327 14.66 -16.17 -7.92
C GLU A 327 14.77 -15.15 -9.04
N LEU A 328 15.85 -14.39 -9.05
CA LEU A 328 16.09 -13.36 -10.04
C LEU A 328 17.05 -13.81 -11.13
N LYS A 329 16.91 -13.23 -12.32
CA LYS A 329 17.87 -13.41 -13.41
C LYS A 329 19.21 -12.76 -13.07
N GLN A 330 20.27 -13.20 -13.73
CA GLN A 330 21.60 -12.62 -13.56
C GLN A 330 21.63 -11.12 -13.89
N ASN A 331 22.38 -10.33 -13.14
CA ASN A 331 22.49 -8.87 -13.26
C ASN A 331 21.20 -8.09 -13.00
N THR A 332 20.27 -8.64 -12.24
CA THR A 332 19.04 -7.95 -11.83
C THR A 332 19.25 -7.31 -10.45
N ILE A 333 18.81 -6.07 -10.29
CA ILE A 333 18.82 -5.39 -8.98
C ILE A 333 17.54 -5.78 -8.23
N ALA A 334 17.69 -6.56 -7.15
CA ALA A 334 16.56 -7.11 -6.39
C ALA A 334 15.62 -6.02 -5.85
N GLN A 335 16.14 -4.87 -5.45
CA GLN A 335 15.33 -3.78 -4.91
C GLN A 335 14.33 -3.21 -5.92
N ILE A 336 14.73 -3.16 -7.21
CA ILE A 336 13.84 -2.71 -8.29
C ILE A 336 12.68 -3.71 -8.48
N VAL A 337 12.99 -5.01 -8.43
CA VAL A 337 11.96 -6.04 -8.55
C VAL A 337 11.02 -6.01 -7.35
N LEU A 338 11.57 -5.84 -6.15
CA LEU A 338 10.79 -5.74 -4.92
C LEU A 338 9.82 -4.55 -4.96
N ASN A 339 10.25 -3.38 -5.43
CA ASN A 339 9.37 -2.22 -5.60
C ASN A 339 8.28 -2.47 -6.65
N LYS A 340 8.59 -3.16 -7.76
CA LYS A 340 7.58 -3.58 -8.73
C LYS A 340 6.57 -4.57 -8.12
N LEU A 341 7.01 -5.49 -7.27
CA LEU A 341 6.15 -6.42 -6.55
C LEU A 341 5.20 -5.68 -5.61
N PHE A 342 5.68 -4.72 -4.83
CA PHE A 342 4.83 -3.86 -3.98
C PHE A 342 3.80 -3.08 -4.79
N LYS A 343 4.18 -2.55 -5.95
CA LYS A 343 3.30 -1.74 -6.80
C LYS A 343 2.21 -2.55 -7.54
N HIS A 344 2.48 -3.80 -7.89
CA HIS A 344 1.63 -4.57 -8.80
C HIS A 344 0.96 -5.80 -8.16
N THR A 345 1.24 -6.08 -6.90
CA THR A 345 0.69 -7.25 -6.19
C THR A 345 0.17 -6.85 -4.81
N SER A 346 -0.56 -7.75 -4.16
CA SER A 346 -1.03 -7.58 -2.78
C SER A 346 0.07 -7.77 -1.72
N LEU A 347 1.36 -7.83 -2.10
CA LEU A 347 2.47 -7.76 -1.16
C LEU A 347 2.51 -6.40 -0.44
N GLU A 348 1.92 -5.37 -1.03
CA GLU A 348 1.53 -4.12 -0.39
C GLU A 348 0.05 -3.88 -0.63
N THR A 349 -0.72 -3.60 0.43
CA THR A 349 -2.17 -3.38 0.37
C THR A 349 -2.61 -2.27 1.31
N GLY A 350 -3.74 -1.66 1.01
CA GLY A 350 -4.39 -0.69 1.90
C GLY A 350 -5.35 -1.38 2.86
N PHE A 351 -5.36 -0.95 4.13
CA PHE A 351 -6.34 -1.34 5.13
C PHE A 351 -7.12 -0.09 5.56
N GLY A 352 -8.39 0.00 5.16
CA GLY A 352 -9.27 1.09 5.55
C GLY A 352 -9.80 0.86 6.96
N VAL A 353 -9.44 1.73 7.90
CA VAL A 353 -9.92 1.67 9.28
C VAL A 353 -11.26 2.38 9.41
N ILE A 354 -12.24 1.71 9.99
CA ILE A 354 -13.56 2.25 10.35
C ILE A 354 -13.90 1.72 11.74
N MET A 355 -13.75 2.56 12.76
CA MET A 355 -13.94 2.18 14.16
C MET A 355 -15.42 2.37 14.59
N LEU A 356 -16.31 1.68 13.88
CA LEU A 356 -17.75 1.69 14.12
C LEU A 356 -18.13 0.53 15.05
N SER A 357 -18.82 0.81 16.14
CA SER A 357 -19.32 -0.19 17.10
C SER A 357 -20.66 0.24 17.71
N LEU A 358 -21.33 -0.68 18.36
CA LEU A 358 -22.59 -0.40 19.08
C LEU A 358 -22.28 0.13 20.48
N VAL A 359 -22.88 1.25 20.80
CA VAL A 359 -22.96 1.80 22.16
C VAL A 359 -24.45 1.81 22.53
N ASP A 360 -24.84 1.03 23.52
CA ASP A 360 -26.23 0.85 23.95
C ASP A 360 -27.20 0.58 22.79
N GLY A 361 -26.76 -0.27 21.85
CA GLY A 361 -27.52 -0.67 20.66
C GLY A 361 -27.50 0.35 19.51
N VAL A 362 -26.86 1.50 19.66
CA VAL A 362 -26.77 2.55 18.62
C VAL A 362 -25.37 2.52 17.97
N PRO A 363 -25.27 2.51 16.63
CA PRO A 363 -23.99 2.51 15.96
C PRO A 363 -23.29 3.88 16.03
N HIS A 364 -22.07 3.91 16.54
CA HIS A 364 -21.21 5.09 16.65
C HIS A 364 -19.83 4.83 16.07
N THR A 365 -19.31 5.78 15.30
CA THR A 365 -17.88 5.81 14.94
C THR A 365 -17.14 6.46 16.10
N LEU A 366 -16.29 5.68 16.77
CA LEU A 366 -15.58 6.07 17.96
C LEU A 366 -14.10 6.32 17.69
N ASN A 367 -13.51 7.27 18.41
CA ASN A 367 -12.06 7.42 18.47
C ASN A 367 -11.43 6.45 19.49
N LEU A 368 -10.10 6.36 19.53
CA LEU A 368 -9.40 5.45 20.44
C LEU A 368 -9.76 5.71 21.91
N LYS A 369 -9.72 6.97 22.34
CA LYS A 369 -10.03 7.34 23.73
C LYS A 369 -11.44 6.94 24.12
N GLN A 370 -12.42 7.14 23.25
CA GLN A 370 -13.82 6.76 23.48
C GLN A 370 -13.98 5.24 23.64
N MET A 371 -13.31 4.44 22.77
CA MET A 371 -13.37 2.98 22.90
C MET A 371 -12.81 2.48 24.23
N LEU A 372 -11.67 3.02 24.64
CA LEU A 372 -11.06 2.69 25.94
C LEU A 372 -11.95 3.14 27.10
N HIS A 373 -12.59 4.31 26.99
CA HIS A 373 -13.50 4.83 27.99
C HIS A 373 -14.71 3.92 28.19
N TYR A 374 -15.40 3.51 27.12
CA TYR A 374 -16.54 2.59 27.23
C TYR A 374 -16.15 1.23 27.80
N TYR A 375 -14.96 0.75 27.46
CA TYR A 375 -14.43 -0.46 28.09
C TYR A 375 -14.21 -0.28 29.61
N ILE A 376 -13.61 0.84 30.03
CA ILE A 376 -13.39 1.14 31.45
C ILE A 376 -14.72 1.23 32.22
N GLU A 377 -15.72 1.93 31.68
CA GLU A 377 -17.04 2.04 32.28
C GLU A 377 -17.70 0.66 32.41
N HIS A 378 -17.61 -0.19 31.38
CA HIS A 378 -18.09 -1.56 31.47
C HIS A 378 -17.37 -2.36 32.55
N GLN A 379 -16.06 -2.26 32.68
CA GLN A 379 -15.32 -2.97 33.74
C GLN A 379 -15.67 -2.46 35.15
N LYS A 380 -15.91 -1.17 35.32
CA LYS A 380 -16.41 -0.61 36.59
C LYS A 380 -17.76 -1.23 37.00
N GLU A 381 -18.65 -1.35 36.03
CA GLU A 381 -19.95 -2.00 36.25
C GLU A 381 -19.79 -3.48 36.61
N VAL A 382 -19.00 -4.24 35.83
CA VAL A 382 -18.73 -5.66 36.08
C VAL A 382 -18.16 -5.88 37.49
N VAL A 383 -17.13 -5.12 37.89
CA VAL A 383 -16.53 -5.26 39.22
C VAL A 383 -17.52 -4.87 40.30
N THR A 384 -18.30 -3.82 40.13
CA THR A 384 -19.31 -3.37 41.10
C THR A 384 -20.40 -4.43 41.26
N ARG A 385 -20.94 -4.99 40.18
CA ARG A 385 -21.99 -6.03 40.22
C ARG A 385 -21.46 -7.32 40.84
N ARG A 386 -20.24 -7.73 40.45
CA ARG A 386 -19.57 -8.88 41.08
C ARG A 386 -19.41 -8.69 42.61
N THR A 387 -18.92 -7.51 42.99
CA THR A 387 -18.73 -7.22 44.45
C THR A 387 -20.03 -7.23 45.20
N ARG A 388 -21.13 -6.72 44.65
CA ARG A 388 -22.47 -6.80 45.25
C ARG A 388 -22.94 -8.24 45.37
N TYR A 389 -22.70 -9.07 44.33
CA TYR A 389 -23.03 -10.50 44.38
C TYR A 389 -22.24 -11.22 45.47
N ASP A 390 -20.93 -11.01 45.51
CA ASP A 390 -20.04 -11.63 46.51
C ASP A 390 -20.36 -11.13 47.92
N LEU A 391 -20.71 -9.85 48.10
CA LEU A 391 -21.19 -9.29 49.37
C LEU A 391 -22.48 -10.00 49.82
N ARG A 392 -23.48 -10.03 48.96
CA ARG A 392 -24.75 -10.69 49.26
C ARG A 392 -24.53 -12.15 49.68
N LYS A 393 -23.70 -12.89 48.93
CA LYS A 393 -23.38 -14.29 49.28
C LYS A 393 -22.60 -14.44 50.59
N ALA A 394 -21.69 -13.49 50.86
CA ALA A 394 -20.96 -13.47 52.13
C ALA A 394 -21.87 -13.13 53.30
N GLU A 395 -22.79 -12.17 53.16
CA GLU A 395 -23.79 -11.81 54.17
C GLU A 395 -24.78 -12.96 54.43
N GLU A 396 -25.34 -13.57 53.38
CA GLU A 396 -26.19 -14.76 53.46
C GLU A 396 -25.50 -15.88 54.27
N ARG A 397 -24.23 -16.15 53.96
CA ARG A 397 -23.44 -17.17 54.64
C ARG A 397 -23.10 -16.81 56.10
N ALA A 398 -22.66 -15.56 56.33
CA ALA A 398 -22.36 -15.07 57.68
C ALA A 398 -23.60 -15.13 58.60
N HIS A 399 -24.75 -14.75 58.06
CA HIS A 399 -26.03 -14.82 58.79
C HIS A 399 -26.36 -16.23 59.22
N LEU A 400 -26.15 -17.26 58.37
CA LEU A 400 -26.34 -18.64 58.78
C LEU A 400 -25.35 -19.11 59.85
N LEU A 401 -24.07 -18.70 59.73
CA LEU A 401 -23.03 -19.03 60.73
C LEU A 401 -23.29 -18.38 62.07
N GLU A 402 -23.80 -17.15 62.13
CA GLU A 402 -24.23 -16.48 63.36
C GLU A 402 -25.36 -17.31 64.08
N GLY A 403 -26.32 -17.81 63.30
CA GLY A 403 -27.33 -18.72 63.81
C GLY A 403 -26.74 -20.01 64.41
N TYR A 404 -25.76 -20.61 63.71
CA TYR A 404 -25.05 -21.78 64.22
C TYR A 404 -24.31 -21.53 65.54
N ILE A 405 -23.65 -20.37 65.69
CA ILE A 405 -22.97 -20.02 66.94
C ILE A 405 -23.94 -19.88 68.05
N ILE A 406 -25.09 -19.20 67.90
CA ILE A 406 -26.13 -19.07 68.88
C ILE A 406 -26.65 -20.47 69.31
N ALA A 407 -26.85 -21.35 68.30
CA ALA A 407 -27.31 -22.71 68.56
C ALA A 407 -26.28 -23.57 69.36
N LEU A 408 -24.98 -23.44 69.00
CA LEU A 408 -23.89 -24.17 69.66
C LEU A 408 -23.55 -23.65 71.05
N GLU A 409 -23.76 -22.39 71.30
CA GLU A 409 -23.64 -21.81 72.67
C GLU A 409 -24.75 -22.30 73.58
N ASN A 410 -25.94 -22.62 73.09
CA ASN A 410 -27.10 -23.04 73.77
C ASN A 410 -27.56 -24.44 73.36
N ILE A 411 -26.63 -25.33 73.10
CA ILE A 411 -26.90 -26.61 72.40
C ILE A 411 -27.87 -27.53 73.24
N ASP A 412 -27.72 -27.56 74.52
CA ASP A 412 -28.55 -28.39 75.34
C ASP A 412 -30.03 -27.93 75.34
N GLU A 413 -30.25 -26.62 75.29
CA GLU A 413 -31.58 -26.02 75.22
C GLU A 413 -32.17 -26.19 73.79
N VAL A 414 -31.39 -26.00 72.75
CA VAL A 414 -31.82 -26.27 71.37
C VAL A 414 -32.26 -27.73 71.18
N ILE A 415 -31.48 -28.69 71.69
CA ILE A 415 -31.83 -30.11 71.66
C ILE A 415 -33.11 -30.42 72.49
N ALA A 416 -33.26 -29.77 73.65
CA ALA A 416 -34.43 -29.94 74.46
C ALA A 416 -35.72 -29.44 73.79
N ILE A 417 -35.65 -28.28 73.10
CA ILE A 417 -36.76 -27.71 72.34
C ILE A 417 -37.13 -28.67 71.19
N ILE A 418 -36.15 -29.10 70.40
CA ILE A 418 -36.38 -29.98 69.20
C ILE A 418 -37.00 -31.33 69.70
N LYS A 419 -36.54 -31.93 70.78
CA LYS A 419 -37.04 -33.18 71.32
C LYS A 419 -38.44 -33.05 71.91
N SER A 420 -38.82 -31.86 72.43
CA SER A 420 -40.11 -31.64 73.06
C SER A 420 -41.16 -31.10 72.07
N SER A 421 -40.86 -30.81 70.88
CA SER A 421 -41.78 -30.39 69.82
C SER A 421 -42.38 -31.59 69.11
N GLU A 422 -43.66 -31.49 68.71
CA GLU A 422 -44.39 -32.54 68.01
C GLU A 422 -43.98 -32.69 66.56
N ASP A 423 -43.66 -31.58 65.92
CA ASP A 423 -43.24 -31.55 64.57
C ASP A 423 -42.16 -30.46 64.29
N ASP A 424 -41.64 -30.40 63.02
CA ASP A 424 -40.63 -29.47 62.61
C ASP A 424 -41.14 -28.01 62.64
N ALA A 425 -42.41 -27.76 62.32
CA ALA A 425 -43.04 -26.47 62.33
C ALA A 425 -43.13 -25.90 63.81
N GLU A 426 -43.47 -26.68 64.78
CA GLU A 426 -43.47 -26.26 66.15
C GLU A 426 -42.05 -25.99 66.68
N ALA A 427 -41.10 -26.88 66.36
CA ALA A 427 -39.71 -26.69 66.75
C ALA A 427 -39.13 -25.35 66.14
N ARG A 428 -39.49 -25.02 64.89
CA ARG A 428 -39.14 -23.78 64.26
C ARG A 428 -39.64 -22.54 64.97
N VAL A 429 -40.97 -22.51 65.31
CA VAL A 429 -41.57 -21.36 66.00
C VAL A 429 -40.91 -21.14 67.32
N ARG A 430 -40.74 -22.20 68.13
CA ARG A 430 -40.16 -22.14 69.49
C ARG A 430 -38.66 -21.71 69.42
N LEU A 431 -37.89 -22.15 68.44
CA LEU A 431 -36.50 -21.72 68.31
C LEU A 431 -36.41 -20.26 67.96
N ILE A 432 -37.30 -19.78 67.03
CA ILE A 432 -37.36 -18.36 66.64
C ILE A 432 -37.72 -17.50 67.89
N GLU A 433 -38.77 -17.85 68.59
CA GLU A 433 -39.19 -17.05 69.75
C GLU A 433 -38.15 -17.05 70.87
N ARG A 434 -37.46 -18.16 71.08
CA ARG A 434 -36.50 -18.30 72.15
C ARG A 434 -35.18 -17.62 71.96
N PHE A 435 -34.61 -17.68 70.74
CA PHE A 435 -33.28 -17.21 70.42
C PHE A 435 -33.29 -16.05 69.45
N ALA A 436 -34.46 -15.50 69.12
CA ALA A 436 -34.64 -14.43 68.14
C ALA A 436 -33.94 -14.73 66.78
N LEU A 437 -34.01 -16.01 66.35
CA LEU A 437 -33.45 -16.45 65.07
C LEU A 437 -34.37 -16.09 63.89
N THR A 438 -33.82 -15.99 62.76
CA THR A 438 -34.58 -15.87 61.47
C THR A 438 -35.02 -17.25 61.00
N ASP A 439 -36.04 -17.30 60.11
CA ASP A 439 -36.48 -18.54 59.48
C ASP A 439 -35.36 -19.31 58.84
N ALA A 440 -34.48 -18.60 58.06
CA ALA A 440 -33.34 -19.20 57.38
C ALA A 440 -32.28 -19.78 58.35
N GLN A 441 -32.03 -19.10 59.44
CA GLN A 441 -31.15 -19.61 60.50
C GLN A 441 -31.75 -20.85 61.23
N THR A 442 -32.99 -20.80 61.47
CA THR A 442 -33.68 -21.92 62.14
C THR A 442 -33.73 -23.16 61.25
N GLU A 443 -34.06 -23.01 60.00
CA GLU A 443 -34.02 -24.09 59.01
C GLU A 443 -32.64 -24.72 58.94
N ALA A 444 -31.60 -23.89 58.82
CA ALA A 444 -30.20 -24.34 58.77
C ALA A 444 -29.78 -25.08 60.08
N ILE A 445 -30.29 -24.65 61.21
CA ILE A 445 -30.06 -25.34 62.51
C ILE A 445 -30.76 -26.69 62.55
N LEU A 446 -32.01 -26.80 62.13
CA LEU A 446 -32.75 -28.05 62.04
C LEU A 446 -32.14 -29.07 61.11
N GLU A 447 -31.56 -28.62 60.02
CA GLU A 447 -30.81 -29.44 59.04
C GLU A 447 -29.38 -29.76 59.49
N MET A 448 -28.92 -29.23 60.64
CA MET A 448 -27.51 -29.34 61.03
C MET A 448 -27.16 -30.78 61.40
N ARG A 449 -26.13 -31.33 60.84
CA ARG A 449 -25.61 -32.67 61.14
C ARG A 449 -24.90 -32.70 62.44
N LEU A 450 -25.21 -33.77 63.28
CA LEU A 450 -24.64 -33.94 64.58
C LEU A 450 -23.12 -33.86 64.73
N ARG A 451 -22.36 -34.18 63.64
CA ARG A 451 -20.89 -34.03 63.65
C ARG A 451 -20.40 -32.57 63.79
N ARG A 452 -21.24 -31.57 63.51
CA ARG A 452 -20.92 -30.15 63.69
C ARG A 452 -20.97 -29.66 65.14
N LEU A 453 -21.45 -30.50 66.02
CA LEU A 453 -21.51 -30.20 67.44
C LEU A 453 -20.15 -30.40 68.16
N THR A 454 -19.13 -30.89 67.52
CA THR A 454 -17.79 -31.08 68.08
C THR A 454 -17.05 -29.75 68.29
N GLY A 455 -16.26 -29.65 69.39
CA GLY A 455 -15.49 -28.40 69.66
C GLY A 455 -14.56 -27.95 68.54
N LEU A 456 -14.03 -28.90 67.77
CA LEU A 456 -13.17 -28.59 66.59
C LEU A 456 -14.00 -27.93 65.50
N GLU A 457 -15.20 -28.37 65.24
CA GLU A 457 -16.07 -27.81 64.21
C GLU A 457 -16.60 -26.41 64.59
N ARG A 458 -16.85 -26.22 65.92
CA ARG A 458 -17.21 -24.89 66.44
C ARG A 458 -16.13 -23.86 66.13
N HIS A 459 -14.83 -24.15 66.36
CA HIS A 459 -13.73 -23.25 66.07
C HIS A 459 -13.67 -22.92 64.60
N LYS A 460 -13.87 -23.87 63.70
CA LYS A 460 -13.92 -23.63 62.26
C LYS A 460 -15.06 -22.69 61.84
N ILE A 461 -16.22 -22.80 62.46
CA ILE A 461 -17.35 -21.90 62.19
C ILE A 461 -17.05 -20.48 62.68
N GLU A 462 -16.39 -20.32 63.82
CA GLU A 462 -15.94 -19.01 64.33
C GLU A 462 -14.89 -18.39 63.45
N GLU A 463 -13.90 -19.17 62.97
CA GLU A 463 -12.89 -18.72 62.01
C GLU A 463 -13.53 -18.32 60.67
N GLU A 464 -14.42 -19.16 60.12
CA GLU A 464 -15.13 -18.87 58.87
C GLU A 464 -15.93 -17.57 58.98
N LEU A 465 -16.63 -17.36 60.10
CA LEU A 465 -17.41 -16.13 60.35
C LEU A 465 -16.49 -14.90 60.42
N ALA A 466 -15.34 -14.99 61.10
CA ALA A 466 -14.38 -13.89 61.21
C ALA A 466 -13.79 -13.51 59.83
N GLU A 467 -13.47 -14.51 59.03
CA GLU A 467 -13.02 -14.29 57.64
C GLU A 467 -14.09 -13.62 56.79
N LEU A 468 -15.36 -14.09 56.89
CA LEU A 468 -16.48 -13.51 56.18
C LEU A 468 -16.74 -12.06 56.58
N LYS A 469 -16.70 -11.75 57.87
CA LYS A 469 -16.84 -10.35 58.36
C LYS A 469 -15.75 -9.45 57.82
N THR A 470 -14.53 -9.94 57.69
CA THR A 470 -13.42 -9.20 57.06
C THR A 470 -13.70 -8.99 55.56
N LYS A 471 -14.17 -10.01 54.83
CA LYS A 471 -14.54 -9.88 53.41
C LYS A 471 -15.71 -8.93 53.19
N ILE A 472 -16.76 -9.00 54.06
CA ILE A 472 -17.92 -8.10 54.01
C ILE A 472 -17.46 -6.65 54.16
N ALA A 473 -16.63 -6.37 55.20
CA ALA A 473 -16.08 -5.03 55.39
C ALA A 473 -15.29 -4.54 54.16
N TRP A 474 -14.49 -5.41 53.55
CA TRP A 474 -13.76 -5.10 52.34
C TRP A 474 -14.71 -4.83 51.15
N TYR A 475 -15.73 -5.65 50.92
CA TYR A 475 -16.70 -5.45 49.84
C TYR A 475 -17.45 -4.13 49.98
N LEU A 476 -17.87 -3.79 51.22
CA LEU A 476 -18.53 -2.52 51.52
C LEU A 476 -17.58 -1.32 51.22
N GLN A 477 -16.31 -1.45 51.56
CA GLN A 477 -15.31 -0.42 51.25
C GLN A 477 -15.14 -0.25 49.75
N VAL A 478 -15.04 -1.36 48.98
CA VAL A 478 -14.93 -1.31 47.50
C VAL A 478 -16.16 -0.66 46.87
N LEU A 479 -17.37 -1.01 47.36
CA LEU A 479 -18.62 -0.41 46.84
C LEU A 479 -18.77 1.08 47.19
N GLY A 480 -18.10 1.55 48.25
CA GLY A 480 -18.09 2.96 48.68
C GLY A 480 -17.04 3.82 47.98
N ASP A 481 -16.06 3.23 47.32
CA ASP A 481 -14.92 3.97 46.71
C ASP A 481 -14.64 3.50 45.29
N ILE A 482 -14.97 4.39 44.29
CA ILE A 482 -14.70 4.16 42.87
C ILE A 482 -13.20 4.00 42.64
N GLY A 483 -12.33 4.65 43.40
CA GLY A 483 -10.89 4.51 43.27
C GLY A 483 -10.42 3.08 43.54
N LEU A 484 -11.04 2.39 44.51
CA LEU A 484 -10.76 0.98 44.76
C LEU A 484 -11.28 0.07 43.65
N VAL A 485 -12.45 0.37 43.06
CA VAL A 485 -12.97 -0.35 41.89
C VAL A 485 -11.99 -0.24 40.73
N LEU A 486 -11.53 0.95 40.38
CA LEU A 486 -10.55 1.17 39.31
C LEU A 486 -9.21 0.50 39.64
N LYS A 487 -8.78 0.47 40.89
CA LYS A 487 -7.58 -0.26 41.30
C LYS A 487 -7.73 -1.76 41.02
N ILE A 488 -8.89 -2.36 41.37
CA ILE A 488 -9.17 -3.78 41.09
C ILE A 488 -9.12 -4.03 39.55
N VAL A 489 -9.71 -3.15 38.75
CA VAL A 489 -9.65 -3.25 37.28
C VAL A 489 -8.20 -3.26 36.82
N LYS A 490 -7.36 -2.37 37.34
CA LYS A 490 -5.91 -2.29 36.96
C LYS A 490 -5.17 -3.57 37.39
N ASP A 491 -5.39 -4.05 38.61
CA ASP A 491 -4.72 -5.23 39.14
C ASP A 491 -5.09 -6.48 38.30
N GLU A 492 -6.36 -6.61 37.90
CA GLU A 492 -6.84 -7.69 37.05
C GLU A 492 -6.30 -7.60 35.64
N LEU A 493 -6.24 -6.41 35.04
CA LEU A 493 -5.60 -6.20 33.75
C LEU A 493 -4.10 -6.51 33.78
N ALA A 494 -3.41 -6.15 34.86
CA ALA A 494 -2.01 -6.49 35.06
C ALA A 494 -1.79 -8.00 35.14
N GLU A 495 -2.71 -8.76 35.81
CA GLU A 495 -2.69 -10.24 35.80
C GLU A 495 -2.82 -10.79 34.36
N VAL A 496 -3.81 -10.32 33.62
CA VAL A 496 -4.02 -10.74 32.22
C VAL A 496 -2.80 -10.41 31.37
N ARG A 497 -2.24 -9.19 31.51
CA ARG A 497 -1.02 -8.78 30.82
C ARG A 497 0.16 -9.70 31.13
N ALA A 498 0.42 -9.98 32.39
CA ALA A 498 1.54 -10.85 32.80
C ALA A 498 1.41 -12.29 32.28
N LYS A 499 0.18 -12.77 32.11
CA LYS A 499 -0.11 -14.15 31.72
C LYS A 499 -0.14 -14.36 30.19
N TYR A 500 -0.59 -13.37 29.42
CA TYR A 500 -0.90 -13.55 28.00
C TYR A 500 -0.18 -12.58 27.05
N ALA A 501 0.37 -11.46 27.53
CA ALA A 501 1.02 -10.51 26.63
C ALA A 501 2.24 -11.11 25.92
N ASP A 502 2.31 -10.91 24.62
CA ASP A 502 3.42 -11.26 23.75
C ASP A 502 4.03 -10.02 23.08
N LYS A 503 5.09 -10.24 22.33
CA LYS A 503 5.74 -9.18 21.57
C LYS A 503 4.89 -8.75 20.38
N ARG A 504 5.00 -7.46 20.03
CA ARG A 504 4.44 -6.92 18.79
C ARG A 504 4.94 -7.71 17.59
N ARG A 505 4.05 -8.03 16.66
CA ARG A 505 4.34 -8.76 15.40
C ARG A 505 4.51 -7.80 14.23
N THR A 506 3.70 -6.73 14.19
CA THR A 506 3.69 -5.74 13.10
C THR A 506 4.66 -4.60 13.39
N ASP A 507 5.58 -4.33 12.47
CA ASP A 507 6.46 -3.18 12.55
C ASP A 507 5.77 -1.91 12.06
N ILE A 508 6.17 -0.75 12.60
CA ILE A 508 5.72 0.56 12.15
C ILE A 508 6.92 1.26 11.52
N GLY A 509 6.95 1.28 10.19
CA GLY A 509 7.99 1.93 9.41
C GLY A 509 7.75 3.42 9.23
N SER A 510 8.80 4.16 8.89
CA SER A 510 8.65 5.52 8.39
C SER A 510 7.82 5.48 7.10
N ALA A 511 7.07 6.55 6.82
CA ALA A 511 6.53 6.77 5.49
C ALA A 511 7.73 6.83 4.53
N GLY A 512 8.19 5.69 4.04
CA GLY A 512 9.17 5.65 2.98
C GLY A 512 8.56 6.47 1.85
N ARG A 513 9.24 7.50 1.36
CA ARG A 513 9.00 7.96 0.00
C ARG A 513 8.94 6.67 -0.82
N ASP A 514 7.88 6.47 -1.58
CA ASP A 514 7.92 5.46 -2.65
C ASP A 514 9.21 5.79 -3.40
N LEU A 515 10.29 5.04 -3.11
CA LEU A 515 11.53 5.18 -3.83
C LEU A 515 11.16 4.84 -5.25
N ASP A 516 11.01 5.86 -6.09
CA ASP A 516 10.81 5.64 -7.51
C ASP A 516 11.97 4.76 -7.97
N VAL A 517 11.71 3.87 -8.89
CA VAL A 517 12.77 3.02 -9.50
C VAL A 517 13.98 3.88 -9.89
N GLU A 518 13.71 5.12 -10.17
CA GLU A 518 14.67 6.16 -10.54
C GLU A 518 15.61 6.55 -9.37
N ASP A 519 15.13 6.61 -8.14
CA ASP A 519 15.93 6.94 -6.93
C ASP A 519 16.99 5.87 -6.59
N LEU A 520 16.81 4.65 -7.12
CA LEU A 520 17.71 3.52 -6.92
C LEU A 520 18.74 3.35 -8.05
N ILE A 521 18.59 4.10 -9.13
CA ILE A 521 19.52 4.08 -10.27
C ILE A 521 20.55 5.19 -10.06
N ALA A 522 21.82 4.83 -10.06
CA ALA A 522 22.88 5.81 -9.99
C ALA A 522 22.75 6.82 -11.14
N GLU A 523 22.85 8.11 -10.83
CA GLU A 523 22.88 9.17 -11.83
C GLU A 523 24.24 9.18 -12.51
N GLU A 524 24.29 8.62 -13.73
CA GLU A 524 25.50 8.51 -14.53
C GLU A 524 25.27 9.10 -15.92
N ASP A 525 26.30 9.74 -16.45
CA ASP A 525 26.30 10.18 -17.84
C ASP A 525 26.51 8.99 -18.79
N MET A 526 25.53 8.79 -19.67
CA MET A 526 25.52 7.72 -20.66
C MET A 526 25.73 8.28 -22.07
N VAL A 527 26.51 7.59 -22.86
CA VAL A 527 26.58 7.80 -24.32
C VAL A 527 25.47 6.95 -24.95
N VAL A 528 24.51 7.61 -25.56
CA VAL A 528 23.44 6.95 -26.34
C VAL A 528 23.80 7.04 -27.82
N THR A 529 23.73 5.90 -28.50
CA THR A 529 24.01 5.77 -29.93
C THR A 529 22.76 5.28 -30.64
N VAL A 530 22.35 5.98 -31.67
CA VAL A 530 21.23 5.61 -32.57
C VAL A 530 21.79 5.45 -33.97
N THR A 531 21.54 4.32 -34.60
CA THR A 531 21.95 4.06 -35.98
C THR A 531 20.83 4.37 -36.98
N GLN A 532 21.16 4.56 -38.25
CA GLN A 532 20.18 4.80 -39.32
C GLN A 532 19.19 3.64 -39.47
N ALA A 533 19.67 2.40 -39.30
CA ALA A 533 18.81 1.23 -39.31
C ALA A 533 17.93 1.10 -38.09
N GLY A 534 17.98 2.07 -37.16
CA GLY A 534 17.14 2.11 -35.99
C GLY A 534 17.62 1.24 -34.81
N TYR A 535 18.91 0.94 -34.71
CA TYR A 535 19.48 0.29 -33.51
C TYR A 535 19.86 1.32 -32.47
N VAL A 536 19.53 1.05 -31.23
CA VAL A 536 19.78 1.91 -30.07
C VAL A 536 20.56 1.16 -29.01
N LYS A 537 21.56 1.80 -28.41
CA LYS A 537 22.26 1.32 -27.20
C LYS A 537 22.73 2.48 -26.35
N ARG A 538 22.98 2.19 -25.06
CA ARG A 538 23.65 3.11 -24.14
C ARG A 538 24.89 2.48 -23.53
N LEU A 539 25.89 3.32 -23.23
CA LEU A 539 27.11 2.95 -22.51
C LEU A 539 27.50 4.05 -21.53
N PRO A 540 28.11 3.73 -20.37
CA PRO A 540 28.70 4.74 -19.51
C PRO A 540 29.79 5.54 -20.23
N VAL A 541 29.81 6.86 -20.04
CA VAL A 541 30.87 7.74 -20.66
C VAL A 541 32.25 7.29 -20.23
N ALA A 542 32.42 6.74 -19.02
CA ALA A 542 33.67 6.21 -18.51
C ALA A 542 34.30 5.08 -19.37
N THR A 543 33.46 4.37 -20.14
CA THR A 543 33.92 3.31 -21.06
C THR A 543 34.78 3.86 -22.22
N TYR A 544 34.66 5.17 -22.49
CA TYR A 544 35.45 5.85 -23.53
C TYR A 544 36.66 6.58 -22.89
N ARG A 545 37.84 5.93 -22.86
CA ARG A 545 39.08 6.52 -22.33
C ARG A 545 39.43 7.77 -23.13
N GLN A 546 39.80 8.87 -22.45
CA GLN A 546 40.35 10.07 -23.07
C GLN A 546 41.67 9.73 -23.79
N GLN A 547 41.75 10.02 -25.08
CA GLN A 547 43.00 9.90 -25.84
C GLN A 547 43.63 11.30 -26.07
N LYS A 548 44.95 11.34 -26.04
CA LYS A 548 45.69 12.56 -26.38
C LYS A 548 45.64 12.83 -27.92
N ARG A 549 45.87 14.06 -28.30
CA ARG A 549 45.99 14.47 -29.71
C ARG A 549 46.93 13.50 -30.48
N GLY A 550 46.43 12.94 -31.63
CA GLY A 550 47.23 12.02 -32.46
C GLY A 550 47.06 10.53 -32.14
N GLY A 551 46.20 10.16 -31.16
CA GLY A 551 45.87 8.76 -30.89
C GLY A 551 45.04 8.14 -32.02
N LYS A 552 45.26 6.85 -32.32
CA LYS A 552 44.36 6.05 -33.20
C LYS A 552 42.99 5.98 -32.53
N GLY A 553 41.92 6.48 -33.18
CA GLY A 553 40.56 6.42 -32.71
C GLY A 553 40.14 5.00 -32.35
N LEU A 554 39.24 4.85 -31.40
CA LEU A 554 38.68 3.55 -30.99
C LEU A 554 37.46 3.27 -31.86
N SER A 555 37.38 2.07 -32.45
CA SER A 555 36.17 1.57 -33.14
C SER A 555 34.99 1.48 -32.12
N GLY A 556 33.87 2.13 -32.44
CA GLY A 556 32.78 2.30 -31.52
C GLY A 556 31.63 1.29 -31.68
N VAL A 557 31.45 0.68 -32.85
CA VAL A 557 30.35 -0.25 -33.16
C VAL A 557 30.72 -1.15 -34.32
N ASN A 558 30.43 -2.45 -34.26
CA ASN A 558 30.45 -3.32 -35.42
C ASN A 558 29.08 -3.24 -36.11
N LEU A 559 29.04 -2.48 -37.21
CA LEU A 559 27.82 -2.25 -37.99
C LEU A 559 27.69 -3.30 -39.10
N LYS A 560 26.48 -3.52 -39.64
CA LYS A 560 26.27 -4.23 -40.89
C LYS A 560 26.81 -3.37 -42.06
N GLU A 561 27.06 -3.99 -43.19
CA GLU A 561 27.69 -3.32 -44.37
C GLU A 561 26.98 -2.04 -44.82
N ASN A 562 25.74 -1.74 -44.40
CA ASN A 562 25.00 -0.54 -44.82
C ASN A 562 24.34 0.21 -43.64
N ASP A 563 24.89 0.12 -42.43
CA ASP A 563 24.37 0.87 -41.28
C ASP A 563 25.43 1.81 -40.71
N PHE A 564 25.01 2.94 -40.14
CA PHE A 564 25.91 3.91 -39.53
C PHE A 564 25.28 4.63 -38.35
N VAL A 565 26.09 5.21 -37.48
CA VAL A 565 25.65 6.00 -36.35
C VAL A 565 25.09 7.32 -36.84
N GLU A 566 23.78 7.48 -36.81
CA GLU A 566 23.10 8.70 -37.20
C GLU A 566 23.10 9.75 -36.09
N GLN A 567 22.88 9.31 -34.84
CA GLN A 567 22.88 10.21 -33.69
C GLN A 567 23.70 9.62 -32.55
N LEU A 568 24.52 10.48 -31.95
CA LEU A 568 25.29 10.19 -30.75
C LEU A 568 25.17 11.39 -29.83
N PHE A 569 24.69 11.15 -28.60
CA PHE A 569 24.52 12.19 -27.59
C PHE A 569 24.84 11.64 -26.20
N ILE A 570 25.10 12.55 -25.26
CA ILE A 570 25.29 12.26 -23.84
C ILE A 570 24.03 12.69 -23.12
N ALA A 571 23.51 11.81 -22.26
CA ALA A 571 22.36 12.07 -21.44
C ALA A 571 22.52 11.34 -20.09
N SER A 572 22.00 11.92 -19.01
CA SER A 572 21.95 11.25 -17.71
C SER A 572 21.02 10.05 -17.73
N THR A 573 21.29 9.03 -16.92
CA THR A 573 20.39 7.88 -16.71
C THR A 573 18.96 8.29 -16.40
N HIS A 574 18.77 9.45 -15.76
CA HIS A 574 17.46 9.99 -15.35
C HIS A 574 16.76 10.87 -16.42
N ASP A 575 17.46 11.20 -17.53
CA ASP A 575 16.87 12.02 -18.58
C ASP A 575 15.79 11.26 -19.36
N HIS A 576 14.79 12.00 -19.84
CA HIS A 576 13.82 11.49 -20.81
C HIS A 576 14.40 11.55 -22.23
N VAL A 577 14.14 10.52 -23.00
CA VAL A 577 14.42 10.47 -24.44
C VAL A 577 13.09 10.45 -25.18
N LEU A 578 12.90 11.44 -26.04
CA LEU A 578 11.75 11.56 -26.93
C LEU A 578 12.20 11.12 -28.35
N PHE A 579 11.63 10.01 -28.83
CA PHE A 579 11.84 9.52 -30.19
C PHE A 579 10.71 10.01 -31.09
N PHE A 580 11.02 10.86 -32.04
CA PHE A 580 10.07 11.35 -33.04
C PHE A 580 10.21 10.51 -34.31
N SER A 581 9.10 9.96 -34.76
CA SER A 581 9.08 9.11 -35.94
C SER A 581 8.80 9.87 -37.22
N SER A 582 9.16 9.29 -38.37
CA SER A 582 8.89 9.84 -39.70
C SER A 582 7.37 10.00 -39.96
N LYS A 583 6.52 9.23 -39.29
CA LYS A 583 5.05 9.32 -39.36
C LYS A 583 4.44 10.37 -38.42
N GLY A 584 5.27 11.21 -37.78
CA GLY A 584 4.79 12.30 -36.93
C GLY A 584 4.31 11.89 -35.55
N ARG A 585 4.70 10.72 -35.07
CA ARG A 585 4.44 10.26 -33.71
C ARG A 585 5.63 10.53 -32.80
N VAL A 586 5.37 10.58 -31.46
CA VAL A 586 6.43 10.67 -30.47
C VAL A 586 6.25 9.58 -29.42
N TYR A 587 7.36 8.96 -29.05
CA TYR A 587 7.49 7.95 -28.02
C TYR A 587 8.46 8.44 -26.95
N ARG A 588 8.22 8.12 -25.70
CA ARG A 588 9.04 8.56 -24.56
C ARG A 588 9.57 7.35 -23.80
N MET A 589 10.85 7.38 -23.50
CA MET A 589 11.53 6.44 -22.60
C MET A 589 12.48 7.20 -21.67
N LYS A 590 12.88 6.59 -20.58
CA LYS A 590 14.01 7.05 -19.77
C LYS A 590 15.32 6.48 -20.33
N VAL A 591 16.42 7.21 -20.17
CA VAL A 591 17.75 6.72 -20.64
C VAL A 591 18.10 5.40 -19.97
N HIS A 592 17.76 5.20 -18.68
CA HIS A 592 18.03 3.93 -17.99
C HIS A 592 17.22 2.74 -18.52
N GLU A 593 16.15 2.95 -19.25
CA GLU A 593 15.35 1.90 -19.92
C GLU A 593 15.97 1.45 -21.25
N LEU A 594 16.87 2.25 -21.82
CA LEU A 594 17.57 1.88 -23.05
C LEU A 594 18.53 0.70 -22.80
N PRO A 595 18.68 -0.22 -23.77
CA PRO A 595 19.53 -1.39 -23.62
C PRO A 595 21.00 -1.00 -23.42
N VAL A 596 21.63 -1.61 -22.40
CA VAL A 596 23.08 -1.52 -22.20
C VAL A 596 23.77 -2.41 -23.24
N GLY A 597 24.72 -1.86 -23.97
CA GLY A 597 25.50 -2.63 -24.93
C GLY A 597 27.00 -2.54 -24.64
N SER A 598 27.78 -3.55 -25.04
CA SER A 598 29.24 -3.40 -25.08
C SER A 598 29.63 -2.41 -26.17
N ARG A 599 30.87 -1.90 -26.14
CA ARG A 599 31.37 -0.94 -27.13
C ARG A 599 31.17 -1.43 -28.57
N HIS A 600 31.40 -2.70 -28.82
CA HIS A 600 31.32 -3.32 -30.15
C HIS A 600 29.92 -3.87 -30.49
N ALA A 601 29.00 -3.96 -29.52
CA ALA A 601 27.65 -4.42 -29.79
C ALA A 601 26.88 -3.47 -30.70
N ARG A 602 26.01 -4.01 -31.56
CA ARG A 602 25.15 -3.22 -32.46
C ARG A 602 24.07 -2.44 -31.67
N GLY A 603 23.61 -2.96 -30.58
CA GLY A 603 22.43 -2.49 -29.82
C GLY A 603 21.17 -3.29 -30.18
N THR A 604 20.03 -2.81 -29.71
CA THR A 604 18.71 -3.40 -29.93
C THR A 604 17.94 -2.57 -30.95
N ALA A 605 17.23 -3.22 -31.86
CA ALA A 605 16.39 -2.50 -32.82
C ALA A 605 15.25 -1.77 -32.07
N VAL A 606 15.00 -0.54 -32.40
CA VAL A 606 13.99 0.33 -31.78
C VAL A 606 12.59 -0.25 -31.87
N VAL A 607 12.28 -1.01 -32.91
CA VAL A 607 11.00 -1.72 -33.08
C VAL A 607 10.74 -2.79 -31.99
N ASN A 608 11.79 -3.24 -31.31
CA ASN A 608 11.66 -4.15 -30.16
C ASN A 608 11.45 -3.39 -28.84
N LEU A 609 11.69 -2.08 -28.81
CA LEU A 609 11.57 -1.21 -27.66
C LEU A 609 10.31 -0.36 -27.70
N LEU A 610 9.93 0.09 -28.91
CA LEU A 610 8.82 0.99 -29.17
C LEU A 610 7.88 0.37 -30.21
N PRO A 611 6.57 0.56 -30.11
CA PRO A 611 5.58 0.00 -31.02
C PRO A 611 5.53 0.78 -32.35
N PHE A 612 6.63 0.74 -33.10
CA PHE A 612 6.71 1.35 -34.44
C PHE A 612 5.90 0.55 -35.45
N GLU A 613 5.25 1.29 -36.33
CA GLU A 613 4.56 0.70 -37.48
C GLU A 613 5.56 0.26 -38.59
N GLN A 614 5.04 -0.50 -39.54
CA GLN A 614 5.86 -0.93 -40.69
C GLN A 614 6.36 0.30 -41.48
N HIS A 615 7.65 0.33 -41.81
CA HIS A 615 8.34 1.44 -42.48
C HIS A 615 8.43 2.75 -41.69
N GLU A 616 8.11 2.77 -40.43
CA GLU A 616 8.30 3.89 -39.52
C GLU A 616 9.78 3.97 -39.11
N ARG A 617 10.39 5.17 -39.20
CA ARG A 617 11.80 5.42 -38.85
C ARG A 617 11.92 6.50 -37.81
N ILE A 618 13.04 6.56 -37.09
CA ILE A 618 13.38 7.68 -36.23
C ILE A 618 13.72 8.89 -37.08
N ALA A 619 12.98 9.99 -36.96
CA ALA A 619 13.25 11.26 -37.63
C ALA A 619 14.09 12.20 -36.76
N ALA A 620 13.91 12.17 -35.43
CA ALA A 620 14.68 12.96 -34.48
C ALA A 620 14.65 12.35 -33.10
N VAL A 621 15.67 12.62 -32.29
CA VAL A 621 15.73 12.30 -30.89
C VAL A 621 16.03 13.56 -30.09
N ILE A 622 15.24 13.81 -29.05
CA ILE A 622 15.41 14.94 -28.15
C ILE A 622 15.54 14.40 -26.71
N THR A 623 16.55 14.83 -25.99
CA THR A 623 16.71 14.51 -24.57
C THR A 623 16.35 15.69 -23.72
N THR A 624 15.70 15.41 -22.60
CA THR A 624 15.36 16.44 -21.61
C THR A 624 15.24 15.84 -20.22
N ARG A 625 15.62 16.60 -19.20
CA ARG A 625 15.37 16.26 -17.81
C ARG A 625 13.99 16.74 -17.39
N GLU A 626 13.64 17.95 -17.80
CA GLU A 626 12.39 18.61 -17.44
C GLU A 626 11.70 19.18 -18.68
N PHE A 627 10.40 19.36 -18.58
CA PHE A 627 9.56 19.92 -19.63
C PHE A 627 9.24 21.39 -19.28
N GLY A 628 10.21 22.28 -19.54
CA GLY A 628 10.09 23.70 -19.22
C GLY A 628 8.95 24.40 -19.97
N ALA A 629 8.33 25.38 -19.33
CA ALA A 629 7.19 26.12 -19.90
C ALA A 629 7.62 27.04 -21.07
N GLU A 630 8.88 27.50 -21.09
CA GLU A 630 9.43 28.40 -22.12
C GLU A 630 10.16 27.67 -23.25
N ASP A 631 10.20 26.32 -23.17
CA ASP A 631 10.84 25.51 -24.20
C ASP A 631 9.82 25.12 -25.27
N TYR A 632 10.24 25.25 -26.53
CA TYR A 632 9.43 24.84 -27.66
C TYR A 632 10.16 23.83 -28.55
N LEU A 633 9.38 22.94 -29.16
CA LEU A 633 9.83 22.06 -30.21
C LEU A 633 9.35 22.60 -31.55
N LEU A 634 10.28 22.77 -32.51
CA LEU A 634 10.00 23.15 -33.88
C LEU A 634 10.17 21.90 -34.76
N PHE A 635 9.12 21.58 -35.50
CA PHE A 635 9.02 20.45 -36.42
C PHE A 635 9.15 20.95 -37.85
N ALA A 636 9.75 20.16 -38.73
CA ALA A 636 9.79 20.42 -40.18
C ALA A 636 9.49 19.14 -40.96
N THR A 637 8.70 19.27 -42.06
CA THR A 637 8.31 18.15 -42.91
C THR A 637 8.98 18.26 -44.28
N THR A 638 8.96 17.15 -45.06
CA THR A 638 9.51 17.10 -46.41
C THR A 638 8.85 18.09 -47.36
N HIS A 639 7.58 18.42 -47.18
CA HIS A 639 6.85 19.42 -47.95
C HIS A 639 7.04 20.86 -47.44
N GLY A 640 7.98 21.08 -46.51
CA GLY A 640 8.35 22.40 -46.00
C GLY A 640 7.35 23.03 -45.03
N MET A 641 6.48 22.23 -44.43
CA MET A 641 5.64 22.66 -43.32
C MET A 641 6.47 22.72 -42.06
N VAL A 642 6.13 23.68 -41.16
CA VAL A 642 6.78 23.81 -39.86
C VAL A 642 5.69 23.98 -38.78
N LYS A 643 5.97 23.46 -37.57
CA LYS A 643 5.09 23.55 -36.44
C LYS A 643 5.88 23.82 -35.16
N LYS A 644 5.49 24.85 -34.42
CA LYS A 644 6.03 25.15 -33.08
C LYS A 644 5.06 24.68 -32.03
N THR A 645 5.52 23.86 -31.06
CA THR A 645 4.67 23.32 -29.98
C THR A 645 5.42 23.44 -28.65
N PRO A 646 4.76 23.87 -27.56
CA PRO A 646 5.38 23.90 -26.23
C PRO A 646 5.85 22.50 -25.83
N MET A 647 7.04 22.40 -25.24
CA MET A 647 7.64 21.13 -24.82
C MET A 647 6.83 20.42 -23.76
N GLN A 648 6.14 21.17 -22.92
CA GLN A 648 5.22 20.68 -21.88
C GLN A 648 4.11 19.78 -22.45
N ALA A 649 3.69 20.00 -23.71
CA ALA A 649 2.67 19.15 -24.36
C ALA A 649 3.13 17.68 -24.54
N TYR A 650 4.40 17.38 -24.37
CA TYR A 650 5.01 16.04 -24.47
C TYR A 650 5.42 15.47 -23.09
N SER A 651 5.01 16.09 -21.99
CA SER A 651 5.31 15.60 -20.63
C SER A 651 4.59 14.29 -20.29
N ARG A 652 3.42 14.03 -20.90
CA ARG A 652 2.62 12.82 -20.71
C ARG A 652 2.47 12.05 -22.03
N VAL A 653 3.47 11.28 -22.39
CA VAL A 653 3.43 10.39 -23.57
C VAL A 653 3.10 8.98 -23.13
N LEU A 654 2.05 8.38 -23.72
CA LEU A 654 1.66 6.99 -23.48
C LEU A 654 2.71 6.04 -24.07
N SER A 655 2.75 4.80 -23.56
CA SER A 655 3.63 3.75 -24.08
C SER A 655 3.36 3.40 -25.56
N SER A 656 2.12 3.58 -26.02
CA SER A 656 1.71 3.43 -27.43
C SER A 656 2.12 4.61 -28.32
N GLY A 657 2.79 5.63 -27.78
CA GLY A 657 3.08 6.88 -28.46
C GLY A 657 1.86 7.80 -28.61
N ILE A 658 2.14 9.05 -28.90
CA ILE A 658 1.09 10.06 -29.17
C ILE A 658 1.41 10.78 -30.48
N ILE A 659 0.41 11.41 -31.10
CA ILE A 659 0.60 12.26 -32.27
C ILE A 659 1.43 13.48 -31.87
N ALA A 660 2.54 13.70 -32.55
CA ALA A 660 3.40 14.87 -32.38
C ALA A 660 3.10 15.94 -33.42
N ILE A 661 2.76 15.57 -34.64
CA ILE A 661 2.33 16.43 -35.73
C ILE A 661 1.42 15.61 -36.66
N ASN A 662 0.36 16.19 -37.18
CA ASN A 662 -0.41 15.60 -38.26
C ASN A 662 0.29 15.90 -39.61
N LEU A 663 0.60 14.86 -40.36
CA LEU A 663 1.21 14.94 -41.65
C LEU A 663 0.14 14.94 -42.75
N ARG A 664 0.46 15.56 -43.91
CA ARG A 664 -0.32 15.43 -45.14
C ARG A 664 0.01 14.11 -45.84
N ASP A 665 -0.82 13.73 -46.79
CA ASP A 665 -0.58 12.57 -47.62
C ASP A 665 0.80 12.69 -48.29
N ASN A 666 1.61 11.62 -48.20
CA ASN A 666 2.97 11.52 -48.72
C ASN A 666 3.96 12.56 -48.14
N ASP A 667 3.69 13.13 -46.98
CA ASP A 667 4.63 13.99 -46.25
C ASP A 667 5.27 13.20 -45.09
N GLU A 668 6.53 13.50 -44.81
CA GLU A 668 7.27 12.86 -43.71
C GLU A 668 7.89 13.94 -42.81
N LEU A 669 8.03 13.61 -41.53
CA LEU A 669 8.78 14.43 -40.56
C LEU A 669 10.29 14.30 -40.86
N VAL A 670 10.97 15.44 -41.07
CA VAL A 670 12.41 15.49 -41.42
C VAL A 670 13.26 15.93 -40.25
N ALA A 671 12.78 16.87 -39.46
CA ALA A 671 13.57 17.42 -38.35
C ALA A 671 12.66 17.86 -37.19
N VAL A 672 13.18 17.70 -35.96
CA VAL A 672 12.66 18.32 -34.75
C VAL A 672 13.81 18.97 -34.00
N ARG A 673 13.64 20.23 -33.62
CA ARG A 673 14.67 20.99 -32.85
C ARG A 673 14.03 21.66 -31.65
N ARG A 674 14.76 21.69 -30.55
CA ARG A 674 14.42 22.54 -29.39
C ARG A 674 14.83 23.96 -29.77
N ILE A 675 13.93 24.90 -29.55
CA ILE A 675 14.12 26.31 -29.86
C ILE A 675 13.78 27.18 -28.66
N HIS A 676 14.41 28.34 -28.60
CA HIS A 676 14.17 29.35 -27.57
C HIS A 676 13.73 30.65 -28.24
N PRO A 677 13.07 31.56 -27.49
CA PRO A 677 12.75 32.89 -28.01
C PRO A 677 13.98 33.63 -28.55
N GLY A 678 13.87 34.15 -29.78
CA GLY A 678 14.96 34.88 -30.45
C GLY A 678 15.87 34.02 -31.35
N ASP A 679 15.63 32.72 -31.46
CA ASP A 679 16.39 31.83 -32.33
C ASP A 679 16.13 32.13 -33.83
N SER A 680 17.19 32.13 -34.64
CA SER A 680 17.09 32.19 -36.09
C SER A 680 17.02 30.78 -36.67
N ILE A 681 16.08 30.52 -37.54
CA ILE A 681 15.81 29.20 -38.15
C ILE A 681 16.27 29.21 -39.61
N ILE A 682 16.97 28.17 -40.02
CA ILE A 682 17.36 27.97 -41.43
C ILE A 682 16.79 26.65 -41.94
N MET A 683 16.17 26.69 -43.11
CA MET A 683 15.68 25.52 -43.86
C MET A 683 16.32 25.44 -45.24
N VAL A 684 16.58 24.20 -45.71
CA VAL A 684 17.25 23.97 -47.01
C VAL A 684 16.46 22.96 -47.84
N SER A 685 16.30 23.23 -49.12
CA SER A 685 15.67 22.30 -50.10
C SER A 685 16.69 21.52 -50.92
N SER A 686 16.27 20.38 -51.49
CA SER A 686 17.07 19.55 -52.40
C SER A 686 17.54 20.30 -53.64
N ALA A 687 16.78 21.30 -54.07
CA ALA A 687 17.12 22.18 -55.21
C ALA A 687 18.19 23.24 -54.89
N GLY A 688 18.85 23.19 -53.75
CA GLY A 688 19.95 24.08 -53.39
C GLY A 688 19.53 25.50 -52.99
N LYS A 689 18.33 25.63 -52.39
CA LYS A 689 17.84 26.89 -51.82
C LYS A 689 17.80 26.82 -50.30
N ALA A 690 18.05 27.94 -49.65
CA ALA A 690 17.93 28.08 -48.19
C ALA A 690 17.10 29.31 -47.85
N ILE A 691 16.29 29.22 -46.80
CA ILE A 691 15.52 30.31 -46.23
C ILE A 691 15.85 30.47 -44.76
N THR A 692 16.06 31.70 -44.31
CA THR A 692 16.27 32.04 -42.90
C THR A 692 15.16 32.95 -42.42
N TRP A 693 14.55 32.64 -41.27
CA TRP A 693 13.46 33.38 -40.66
C TRP A 693 13.53 33.33 -39.15
N ASP A 694 12.80 34.22 -38.44
CA ASP A 694 12.78 34.34 -37.01
C ASP A 694 11.78 33.32 -36.42
N GLU A 695 12.17 32.65 -35.34
CA GLU A 695 11.31 31.64 -34.69
C GLU A 695 9.95 32.19 -34.28
N ALA A 696 9.84 33.49 -33.94
CA ALA A 696 8.63 34.17 -33.56
C ALA A 696 7.57 34.20 -34.68
N GLU A 697 7.97 34.05 -35.93
CA GLU A 697 7.01 33.96 -37.06
C GLU A 697 6.19 32.64 -37.03
N ALA A 698 6.67 31.62 -36.33
CA ALA A 698 5.93 30.38 -36.14
C ALA A 698 5.17 30.46 -34.81
N ARG A 699 3.87 30.73 -34.89
CA ARG A 699 3.02 30.74 -33.65
C ARG A 699 2.99 29.39 -32.97
N PRO A 700 2.94 29.33 -31.61
CA PRO A 700 2.73 28.10 -30.90
C PRO A 700 1.38 27.43 -31.23
N MET A 701 1.37 26.10 -31.41
CA MET A 701 0.22 25.31 -31.83
C MET A 701 0.14 24.01 -31.05
N GLY A 702 -1.06 23.43 -30.98
CA GLY A 702 -1.30 22.12 -30.35
C GLY A 702 -0.59 20.97 -31.09
N ARG A 703 -0.49 19.80 -30.43
CA ARG A 703 0.18 18.59 -30.93
C ARG A 703 -0.42 18.06 -32.24
N ASP A 704 -1.74 18.08 -32.33
CA ASP A 704 -2.58 17.49 -33.38
C ASP A 704 -2.81 18.41 -34.59
N THR A 705 -1.94 19.38 -34.82
CA THR A 705 -2.01 20.29 -35.97
C THR A 705 -0.99 19.95 -37.04
N MET A 706 -1.28 20.37 -38.28
CA MET A 706 -0.37 20.17 -39.46
C MET A 706 0.72 21.25 -39.57
N GLY A 707 0.65 22.30 -38.78
CA GLY A 707 1.60 23.41 -38.84
C GLY A 707 1.27 24.43 -39.93
N VAL A 708 2.26 25.27 -40.25
CA VAL A 708 2.21 26.34 -41.22
C VAL A 708 3.35 26.19 -42.22
N LYS A 709 3.27 26.90 -43.38
CA LYS A 709 4.34 26.85 -44.38
C LYS A 709 5.61 27.55 -43.86
N GLY A 710 6.70 26.79 -43.70
CA GLY A 710 8.04 27.28 -43.35
C GLY A 710 8.86 27.68 -44.57
N MET A 711 8.86 26.81 -45.58
CA MET A 711 9.52 27.04 -46.87
C MET A 711 8.58 26.62 -48.00
N ASN A 712 8.58 27.39 -49.12
CA ASN A 712 7.81 27.02 -50.31
C ASN A 712 8.61 26.05 -51.18
N ILE A 713 8.26 24.77 -51.04
CA ILE A 713 8.86 23.65 -51.79
C ILE A 713 8.04 23.44 -53.05
N LYS A 714 8.70 23.34 -54.22
CA LYS A 714 8.06 23.08 -55.51
C LYS A 714 7.78 21.58 -55.70
N PRO A 715 6.81 21.21 -56.55
CA PRO A 715 6.62 19.79 -56.92
C PRO A 715 7.93 19.18 -57.44
N GLY A 716 8.27 18.00 -56.88
CA GLY A 716 9.53 17.30 -57.18
C GLY A 716 10.72 17.71 -56.31
N GLU A 717 10.64 18.81 -55.56
CA GLU A 717 11.62 19.20 -54.54
C GLU A 717 11.21 18.71 -53.15
N ARG A 718 12.17 18.57 -52.24
CA ARG A 718 11.92 18.25 -50.84
C ARG A 718 12.74 19.14 -49.92
N ALA A 719 12.23 19.42 -48.71
CA ALA A 719 13.04 19.99 -47.65
C ALA A 719 13.97 18.91 -47.11
N LEU A 720 15.25 19.24 -46.96
CA LEU A 720 16.28 18.31 -46.48
C LEU A 720 16.49 18.38 -44.98
N GLY A 721 16.12 19.49 -44.35
CA GLY A 721 16.32 19.69 -42.94
C GLY A 721 16.05 21.11 -42.51
N MET A 722 16.02 21.26 -41.20
CA MET A 722 15.84 22.51 -40.48
C MET A 722 16.80 22.51 -39.29
N GLU A 723 17.50 23.65 -39.09
CA GLU A 723 18.41 23.83 -37.96
C GLU A 723 18.22 25.21 -37.34
N VAL A 724 18.61 25.33 -36.07
CA VAL A 724 18.81 26.63 -35.41
C VAL A 724 20.15 27.18 -35.88
N ALA A 725 20.17 28.40 -36.32
CA ALA A 725 21.33 29.07 -36.91
C ALA A 725 21.85 30.22 -35.99
N PRO A 726 22.66 29.93 -34.97
CA PRO A 726 23.24 30.94 -34.09
C PRO A 726 24.15 31.91 -34.87
N GLU A 727 24.29 33.12 -34.39
CA GLU A 727 25.25 34.08 -34.93
C GLU A 727 26.68 33.52 -34.93
N GLY A 728 27.43 33.77 -36.01
CA GLY A 728 28.78 33.26 -36.16
C GLY A 728 28.88 31.79 -36.63
N SER A 729 27.76 31.11 -36.80
CA SER A 729 27.74 29.75 -37.36
C SER A 729 27.81 29.74 -38.90
N GLU A 730 28.08 28.58 -39.46
CA GLU A 730 28.18 28.37 -40.90
C GLU A 730 27.25 27.22 -41.33
N LEU A 731 26.57 27.40 -42.46
CA LEU A 731 25.78 26.35 -43.09
C LEU A 731 26.70 25.48 -43.97
N PHE A 732 26.88 24.22 -43.60
CA PHE A 732 27.46 23.19 -44.42
C PHE A 732 26.39 22.53 -45.28
N VAL A 733 26.64 22.37 -46.55
CA VAL A 733 25.82 21.66 -47.53
C VAL A 733 26.66 20.71 -48.36
N VAL A 734 26.09 19.56 -48.74
CA VAL A 734 26.74 18.58 -49.61
C VAL A 734 25.75 18.02 -50.65
N THR A 735 26.22 17.79 -51.87
CA THR A 735 25.43 17.17 -52.94
C THR A 735 25.58 15.64 -52.93
N GLU A 736 24.71 14.95 -53.63
CA GLU A 736 24.70 13.48 -53.77
C GLU A 736 26.04 12.95 -54.31
N ARG A 737 26.74 13.72 -55.16
CA ARG A 737 28.05 13.37 -55.72
C ARG A 737 29.24 13.83 -54.87
N GLY A 738 29.02 14.19 -53.59
CA GLY A 738 30.05 14.51 -52.62
C GLY A 738 30.70 15.92 -52.78
N TYR A 739 30.09 16.86 -53.52
CA TYR A 739 30.52 18.25 -53.54
C TYR A 739 29.86 19.04 -52.40
N GLY A 740 30.66 19.71 -51.59
CA GLY A 740 30.14 20.45 -50.43
C GLY A 740 30.89 21.75 -50.18
N LYS A 741 30.35 22.56 -49.30
CA LYS A 741 30.96 23.82 -48.87
C LYS A 741 30.38 24.28 -47.55
N ARG A 742 31.06 25.24 -46.92
CA ARG A 742 30.54 26.02 -45.79
C ARG A 742 30.25 27.45 -46.23
N THR A 743 29.19 28.04 -45.77
CA THR A 743 28.81 29.43 -46.01
C THR A 743 28.37 30.07 -44.70
N SER A 744 28.85 31.28 -44.39
CA SER A 744 28.41 31.97 -43.17
C SER A 744 26.92 32.20 -43.18
N VAL A 745 26.29 31.94 -42.05
CA VAL A 745 24.85 32.21 -41.88
C VAL A 745 24.53 33.68 -42.11
N SER A 746 25.45 34.60 -41.81
CA SER A 746 25.31 36.07 -42.09
C SER A 746 25.11 36.42 -43.55
N GLU A 747 25.47 35.52 -44.48
CA GLU A 747 25.26 35.74 -45.90
C GLU A 747 23.79 35.46 -46.35
N TYR A 748 22.97 34.85 -45.48
CA TYR A 748 21.57 34.57 -45.76
C TYR A 748 20.68 35.66 -45.17
N PRO A 749 20.06 36.50 -46.01
CA PRO A 749 19.15 37.53 -45.54
C PRO A 749 17.95 36.88 -44.85
N ARG A 750 17.50 37.51 -43.77
CA ARG A 750 16.27 37.10 -43.12
C ARG A 750 15.07 37.37 -44.02
N HIS A 751 14.24 36.40 -44.23
CA HIS A 751 13.00 36.46 -44.98
C HIS A 751 11.81 36.07 -44.09
N HIS A 752 10.63 36.40 -44.51
CA HIS A 752 9.41 35.85 -43.91
C HIS A 752 9.30 34.36 -44.27
N ARG A 753 8.83 33.55 -43.31
CA ARG A 753 8.57 32.14 -43.56
C ARG A 753 7.61 31.90 -44.72
N GLY A 754 7.72 30.71 -45.35
CA GLY A 754 6.89 30.38 -46.54
C GLY A 754 7.39 30.94 -47.87
N GLY A 755 8.53 31.65 -47.87
CA GLY A 755 9.20 32.07 -49.09
C GLY A 755 9.96 30.92 -49.78
N GLN A 756 10.44 31.16 -51.03
CA GLN A 756 11.27 30.19 -51.79
C GLN A 756 12.73 30.15 -51.33
N GLY A 757 13.16 31.10 -50.50
CA GLY A 757 14.53 31.26 -50.06
C GLY A 757 15.47 31.70 -51.19
N VAL A 758 16.77 31.76 -50.86
CA VAL A 758 17.86 32.18 -51.73
C VAL A 758 18.72 30.98 -52.09
N LYS A 759 19.41 31.07 -53.23
CA LYS A 759 20.34 30.01 -53.66
C LYS A 759 21.45 29.85 -52.64
N THR A 760 21.68 28.66 -52.14
CA THR A 760 22.77 28.30 -51.23
C THR A 760 23.92 27.60 -51.94
N ILE A 761 23.62 26.80 -52.98
CA ILE A 761 24.60 26.12 -53.81
C ILE A 761 24.06 26.05 -55.22
N GLN A 762 24.94 26.07 -56.22
CA GLN A 762 24.56 25.86 -57.62
C GLN A 762 24.54 24.35 -57.91
N VAL A 763 23.32 23.75 -57.93
CA VAL A 763 23.08 22.39 -58.35
C VAL A 763 23.26 22.26 -59.86
N THR A 764 23.96 21.22 -60.32
CA THR A 764 24.16 20.90 -61.76
C THR A 764 23.98 19.40 -61.97
N ALA A 765 23.57 18.95 -63.12
CA ALA A 765 23.38 17.54 -63.45
C ALA A 765 24.62 16.66 -63.11
N LYS A 766 25.80 17.20 -63.23
CA LYS A 766 27.07 16.52 -62.91
C LYS A 766 27.32 16.34 -61.41
N LYS A 767 26.74 17.19 -60.56
CA LYS A 767 26.98 17.20 -59.11
C LYS A 767 25.82 16.60 -58.29
N GLY A 768 24.70 16.32 -58.95
CA GLY A 768 23.49 15.84 -58.30
C GLY A 768 22.76 16.90 -57.46
N GLU A 769 21.63 16.56 -56.89
CA GLU A 769 20.90 17.38 -55.94
C GLU A 769 21.64 17.51 -54.60
N LEU A 770 21.17 18.38 -53.72
CA LEU A 770 21.64 18.37 -52.35
C LEU A 770 21.17 17.10 -51.59
N ALA A 771 22.13 16.45 -50.93
CA ALA A 771 21.91 15.27 -50.10
C ALA A 771 21.65 15.62 -48.64
N GLY A 772 22.21 16.76 -48.16
CA GLY A 772 22.01 17.13 -46.77
C GLY A 772 22.62 18.47 -46.35
N MET A 773 22.31 18.88 -45.13
CA MET A 773 22.76 20.14 -44.53
C MET A 773 23.03 19.98 -43.03
N LYS A 774 23.98 20.75 -42.51
CA LYS A 774 24.20 20.88 -41.05
C LYS A 774 24.72 22.29 -40.71
N ILE A 775 24.34 22.83 -39.56
CA ILE A 775 24.98 24.01 -38.99
C ILE A 775 26.25 23.57 -38.27
N VAL A 776 27.35 24.21 -38.58
CA VAL A 776 28.68 23.93 -38.04
C VAL A 776 29.29 25.16 -37.39
N MET A 777 30.15 24.92 -36.40
CA MET A 777 30.99 25.91 -35.74
C MET A 777 32.46 25.44 -35.76
N PRO A 778 33.42 26.30 -35.50
CA PRO A 778 34.81 25.89 -35.34
C PRO A 778 34.94 24.75 -34.31
N GLY A 779 35.74 23.73 -34.64
CA GLY A 779 35.98 22.55 -33.81
C GLY A 779 34.94 21.42 -33.98
N HIS A 780 33.89 21.58 -34.81
CA HIS A 780 32.99 20.51 -35.19
C HIS A 780 33.63 19.59 -36.24
N GLU A 781 33.21 18.33 -36.18
CA GLU A 781 33.55 17.34 -37.20
C GLU A 781 32.30 16.85 -37.92
N LEU A 782 32.44 16.52 -39.19
CA LEU A 782 31.36 16.01 -40.02
C LEU A 782 31.67 14.57 -40.42
N MET A 783 30.68 13.74 -40.40
CA MET A 783 30.70 12.39 -40.97
C MET A 783 29.77 12.41 -42.17
N LEU A 784 30.29 12.04 -43.36
CA LEU A 784 29.51 11.88 -44.57
C LEU A 784 29.49 10.40 -44.92
N ILE A 785 28.35 9.93 -45.38
CA ILE A 785 28.11 8.53 -45.63
C ILE A 785 27.41 8.38 -46.96
N SER A 786 27.84 7.40 -47.75
CA SER A 786 27.22 7.05 -49.01
C SER A 786 26.19 5.92 -48.86
N GLU A 787 25.36 5.68 -49.90
CA GLU A 787 24.39 4.59 -49.96
C GLU A 787 25.06 3.20 -49.87
N GLU A 788 26.27 3.06 -50.44
CA GLU A 788 27.09 1.85 -50.40
C GLU A 788 27.87 1.68 -49.10
N GLY A 789 27.65 2.58 -48.09
CA GLY A 789 28.22 2.46 -46.74
C GLY A 789 29.64 3.04 -46.59
N VAL A 790 30.17 3.74 -47.57
CA VAL A 790 31.47 4.43 -47.45
C VAL A 790 31.34 5.62 -46.50
N VAL A 791 32.13 5.66 -45.43
CA VAL A 791 32.10 6.71 -44.42
C VAL A 791 33.39 7.51 -44.41
N ILE A 792 33.28 8.83 -44.47
CA ILE A 792 34.44 9.71 -44.25
C ILE A 792 34.17 10.62 -43.05
N ARG A 793 35.22 10.95 -42.30
CA ARG A 793 35.21 11.92 -41.21
C ARG A 793 36.09 13.09 -41.55
N VAL A 794 35.52 14.29 -41.59
CA VAL A 794 36.20 15.52 -42.00
C VAL A 794 35.99 16.58 -40.92
N LYS A 795 37.04 17.34 -40.60
CA LYS A 795 36.83 18.52 -39.74
C LYS A 795 36.04 19.56 -40.53
N ALA A 796 35.12 20.24 -39.87
CA ALA A 796 34.38 21.31 -40.53
C ALA A 796 35.33 22.36 -41.15
N GLU A 797 36.44 22.66 -40.47
CA GLU A 797 37.46 23.65 -40.88
C GLU A 797 38.14 23.29 -42.17
N ASP A 798 38.28 22.00 -42.48
CA ASP A 798 38.92 21.48 -43.72
C ASP A 798 38.05 21.65 -44.95
N VAL A 799 36.75 21.91 -44.80
CA VAL A 799 35.82 22.18 -45.90
C VAL A 799 35.88 23.67 -46.25
N SER A 800 36.07 23.98 -47.53
CA SER A 800 36.19 25.37 -47.98
C SER A 800 35.01 26.25 -47.65
N ARG A 801 35.26 27.44 -47.09
CA ARG A 801 34.26 28.49 -46.86
C ARG A 801 34.07 29.26 -48.17
N LEU A 802 32.84 29.22 -48.69
CA LEU A 802 32.53 29.81 -50.01
C LEU A 802 31.19 30.54 -49.93
N GLY A 803 31.06 31.60 -50.79
CA GLY A 803 29.81 32.34 -50.91
C GLY A 803 28.64 31.51 -51.43
N ARG A 804 27.43 32.01 -51.25
CA ARG A 804 26.16 31.30 -51.52
C ARG A 804 26.02 30.70 -52.91
N SER A 805 26.34 31.41 -53.94
CA SER A 805 26.07 31.04 -55.36
C SER A 805 27.12 30.11 -55.96
N THR A 806 28.11 29.66 -55.21
CA THR A 806 29.19 28.80 -55.68
C THR A 806 28.77 27.32 -55.79
N GLN A 807 29.57 26.54 -56.54
CA GLN A 807 29.28 25.12 -56.78
C GLN A 807 29.86 24.17 -55.74
N GLY A 808 30.59 24.64 -54.72
CA GLY A 808 31.28 23.82 -53.69
C GLY A 808 32.50 23.10 -54.24
N VAL A 809 33.27 22.48 -53.40
CA VAL A 809 34.45 21.66 -53.62
C VAL A 809 34.13 20.18 -53.33
N LYS A 810 34.98 19.30 -53.88
CA LYS A 810 34.79 17.86 -53.58
C LYS A 810 35.21 17.56 -52.12
N VAL A 811 34.28 17.14 -51.33
CA VAL A 811 34.46 16.81 -49.91
C VAL A 811 34.58 15.31 -49.75
N MET A 812 33.84 14.53 -50.54
CA MET A 812 33.86 13.08 -50.54
C MET A 812 34.00 12.54 -51.97
N ASN A 813 34.88 11.56 -52.17
CA ASN A 813 34.91 10.81 -53.43
C ASN A 813 33.85 9.72 -53.38
N VAL A 814 32.86 9.82 -54.25
CA VAL A 814 31.73 8.87 -54.38
C VAL A 814 31.83 8.21 -55.74
N ALA A 815 31.65 6.89 -55.80
CA ALA A 815 31.63 6.15 -57.08
C ALA A 815 30.46 6.61 -57.94
N ASP A 816 30.53 6.32 -59.27
CA ASP A 816 29.49 6.76 -60.23
C ASP A 816 28.12 6.07 -59.95
N SER A 817 28.12 4.88 -59.31
CA SER A 817 26.93 4.15 -58.86
C SER A 817 26.42 4.59 -57.51
N ASP A 818 27.24 5.29 -56.71
CA ASP A 818 26.97 5.59 -55.29
C ASP A 818 26.56 7.05 -55.09
N ARG A 819 25.92 7.39 -53.95
CA ARG A 819 25.48 8.74 -53.59
C ARG A 819 25.69 8.97 -52.11
N VAL A 820 25.93 10.21 -51.73
CA VAL A 820 25.88 10.61 -50.32
C VAL A 820 24.46 10.51 -49.83
N SER A 821 24.24 9.71 -48.82
CA SER A 821 22.91 9.44 -48.24
C SER A 821 22.70 10.12 -46.90
N GLY A 822 23.76 10.44 -46.12
CA GLY A 822 23.62 11.00 -44.79
C GLY A 822 24.79 11.89 -44.36
N ILE A 823 24.49 12.80 -43.39
CA ILE A 823 25.47 13.69 -42.74
C ILE A 823 25.21 13.67 -41.25
N ALA A 824 26.20 13.34 -40.46
CA ALA A 824 26.18 13.51 -39.01
C ALA A 824 27.21 14.56 -38.57
N ARG A 825 26.85 15.29 -37.49
CA ARG A 825 27.74 16.26 -36.85
C ARG A 825 28.21 15.67 -35.51
N VAL A 826 29.53 15.64 -35.33
CA VAL A 826 30.15 15.24 -34.05
C VAL A 826 30.62 16.51 -33.35
N THR A 827 30.06 16.80 -32.19
CA THR A 827 30.47 17.93 -31.35
C THR A 827 31.53 17.44 -30.37
N GLY A 828 32.67 18.08 -30.29
CA GLY A 828 33.71 17.83 -29.31
C GLY A 828 33.17 18.15 -27.87
N THR A 829 33.44 17.30 -26.93
CA THR A 829 33.00 17.44 -25.55
C THR A 829 33.50 18.72 -24.90
N LYS A 830 32.63 19.69 -24.64
CA LYS A 830 32.93 20.79 -23.69
C LYS A 830 32.64 20.27 -22.29
N LYS A 831 33.65 20.34 -21.39
CA LYS A 831 33.47 20.10 -19.93
C LYS A 831 32.39 21.01 -19.39
N ARG A 832 31.28 20.44 -18.93
CA ARG A 832 30.35 21.14 -18.01
C ARG A 832 31.06 21.26 -16.66
N LYS A 833 31.22 22.49 -16.16
CA LYS A 833 31.55 22.73 -14.74
C LYS A 833 30.33 22.22 -13.90
N PRO A 834 30.58 21.52 -12.80
CA PRO A 834 29.49 21.20 -11.89
C PRO A 834 28.85 22.49 -11.37
N PRO A 835 27.53 22.54 -11.13
CA PRO A 835 26.89 23.69 -10.53
C PRO A 835 27.47 23.87 -9.11
N VAL A 836 27.96 25.07 -8.83
CA VAL A 836 28.36 25.50 -7.52
C VAL A 836 27.09 25.59 -6.68
N ALA A 837 26.97 24.75 -5.67
CA ALA A 837 25.94 24.88 -4.66
C ALA A 837 26.25 26.17 -3.85
N GLU A 838 25.50 27.24 -4.10
CA GLU A 838 25.45 28.38 -3.17
C GLU A 838 24.61 28.00 -1.96
N GLY A 839 25.19 28.12 -0.78
CA GLY A 839 24.46 28.26 0.47
C GLY A 839 24.54 27.09 1.45
N GLN A 840 25.66 26.93 2.11
CA GLN A 840 25.69 26.63 3.54
C GLN A 840 27.05 27.12 4.11
N THR A 841 26.99 28.32 4.63
CA THR A 841 28.06 28.87 5.48
C THR A 841 27.75 28.48 6.95
N THR A 842 28.76 27.99 7.61
CA THR A 842 29.09 28.31 9.00
C THR A 842 29.20 27.13 9.97
N LEU A 843 30.35 27.21 10.62
CA LEU A 843 30.76 26.69 11.93
C LEU A 843 31.25 25.24 12.03
N LEU A 844 32.55 25.11 11.92
CA LEU A 844 33.35 24.54 12.99
C LEU A 844 34.84 24.87 12.78
N GLN A 845 35.35 25.77 13.57
CA GLN A 845 36.78 26.01 13.78
C GLN A 845 37.36 24.89 14.65
N GLY A 846 38.53 24.41 14.27
CA GLY A 846 39.52 23.90 15.22
C GLY A 846 39.75 22.40 15.22
N ALA A 847 40.77 21.97 14.49
CA ALA A 847 41.68 20.91 14.94
C ALA A 847 42.95 20.88 14.05
N PRO A 848 44.08 20.46 14.57
CA PRO A 848 45.41 20.81 14.06
C PRO A 848 45.91 19.84 12.97
N GLU A 849 46.86 20.42 12.18
CA GLU A 849 47.72 19.69 11.22
C GLU A 849 48.54 18.56 11.83
N ASN A 850 48.88 17.58 11.00
CA ASN A 850 49.91 16.59 11.07
C ASN A 850 49.48 15.13 11.36
N VAL A 851 49.26 14.38 10.24
CA VAL A 851 49.57 12.95 10.17
C VAL A 851 50.10 12.66 8.74
N PRO A 852 51.25 12.02 8.55
CA PRO A 852 51.77 11.64 7.22
C PRO A 852 51.10 10.39 6.65
N PRO A 853 51.28 10.09 5.33
CA PRO A 853 50.53 9.05 4.63
C PRO A 853 50.95 7.63 5.02
N ASP A 854 49.96 6.79 5.29
CA ASP A 854 50.04 5.36 5.59
C ASP A 854 50.20 4.54 4.29
N ASP A 855 51.47 4.22 3.94
CA ASP A 855 51.81 3.23 2.89
C ASP A 855 52.62 2.06 3.48
N ALA A 856 52.28 1.58 4.67
CA ALA A 856 53.01 0.49 5.30
C ALA A 856 52.17 -0.44 6.20
N ARG A 857 50.95 -0.78 5.82
CA ARG A 857 50.13 -1.74 6.61
C ARG A 857 49.41 -2.83 5.82
N GLU A 858 49.71 -3.03 4.55
CA GLU A 858 49.19 -4.17 3.78
C GLU A 858 50.14 -5.38 3.65
N ALA A 859 51.32 -5.37 4.32
CA ALA A 859 52.28 -6.47 4.22
C ALA A 859 52.37 -7.38 5.45
N GLU A 860 51.63 -7.13 6.54
CA GLU A 860 51.68 -7.98 7.76
C GLU A 860 50.42 -8.78 8.04
N ALA A 861 49.39 -8.75 7.15
CA ALA A 861 48.14 -9.51 7.32
C ALA A 861 48.07 -10.80 6.50
N GLU A 862 49.06 -11.11 5.65
CA GLU A 862 49.12 -12.37 4.88
C GLU A 862 50.04 -13.47 5.49
N GLU A 863 50.71 -13.19 6.58
CA GLU A 863 51.66 -14.17 7.21
C GLU A 863 51.11 -14.84 8.50
N LEU A 864 49.85 -14.55 8.91
CA LEU A 864 49.24 -15.12 10.13
C LEU A 864 48.06 -16.08 9.88
N VAL A 865 47.79 -16.51 8.64
CA VAL A 865 46.71 -17.46 8.32
C VAL A 865 47.22 -18.81 7.81
N SER A 866 48.55 -19.08 7.82
CA SER A 866 49.15 -20.34 7.34
C SER A 866 49.68 -21.27 8.42
N GLU A 867 49.46 -21.02 9.72
CA GLU A 867 49.98 -21.89 10.81
C GLU A 867 48.96 -22.50 11.77
N GLU A 868 47.65 -22.53 11.44
CA GLU A 868 46.66 -23.22 12.29
C GLU A 868 45.78 -24.22 11.48
N PHE A 869 46.40 -25.13 10.71
CA PHE A 869 45.68 -26.32 10.22
C PHE A 869 46.69 -27.47 9.98
N GLU A 870 47.44 -27.87 11.04
CA GLU A 870 48.01 -29.22 11.17
C GLU A 870 48.07 -29.54 12.66
N GLU A 871 47.04 -30.21 13.19
CA GLU A 871 46.97 -31.10 14.33
C GLU A 871 45.52 -31.31 14.76
N GLU A 872 44.87 -32.34 14.20
CA GLU A 872 44.17 -33.39 14.95
C GLU A 872 43.42 -34.33 13.95
N GLU A 873 43.92 -35.61 13.98
CA GLU A 873 43.20 -36.75 13.41
C GLU A 873 41.86 -37.02 14.09
#